data_2aa9b5690c3d55d5fa85d419acbe2799
#
_entry.id   2aa9b5690c3d55d5fa85d419acbe2799
#
_cell.length_a   1.000
_cell.length_b   1.000
_cell.length_c   1.000
_cell.angle_alpha   90.00
_cell.angle_beta   90.00
_cell.angle_gamma   90.00
#
_symmetry.space_group_name_H-M   'P 1'
#
loop_
_entity.id
_entity.type
_entity.pdbx_description
1 polymer ?
#
loop_
_entity_poly.entity_id
_entity_poly.type
_entity_poly.pdbx_seq_one_letter_code
_entity_poly.pdbx_strand_id
1 'polypeptide(L)'
;MSTDIQQRPAAWEGFVGGNWETNVDVRDFIQKNYTPYEGDASFLAPATEATTKLWADVMEGIKVENRTHEPYKIDAQVVSGITSHAPGYIDKDLETIVGLQTDEPLKRSIMPFGGLKMVQDACKVYNVELNPEVSEIFTKYRKTHNQGVFDVYTPDIRRCRKSGVITGLPDAYGRGRIIGDYRRVALYGIDFLMKDKLNQFNSLQADLENGVDLEEVIRRREEINDQYKALAQMKEMAASYGYDISGPAKNAQEAIQWTYFAYLAAVKSQNGAAMSFGRVSSFLDIYIERDLKNGVITETQAQEFIDHLVMKLRMVRFLRTPEYDQLFSGDPIWATESIGGMGLDGRTLVTRTNFRVLHTLYNMGPSPEPNITVLWSEQLPQGFKEFCAKVSIDTSSIQYENDDLMRPDFNSDDYAIACCVSPMVIGKQMQFFGARANLAKTLLYAINGGVDEKSKDQVGPKTEPIMDEVLDYDTVFERMDKFMDWLATQYVTALNIIHYMHDKYSYEAALMALHDRDVKRTMACGIAGLSVAADSLSAIKYAKVKPIRDENGIAVDFEIEGEYPQFGNNDDRVDDIACDLVERFMKKVATHKTYRNATPTQSVLTITSNVVYGKKTGNTPDGRRAGAPFGPGANPMHGRDVNGAVASLTSVAKLPFEFAKDGISYTFSIVPGALGKDENSRERNLAGLMDGYFHHEEGEVEGGQHLNVNVLNRETLKDAMENPDKYPQLTIRVSGYAVRFNSLTREQQQDVITRTFTETM
;
A
#
# COMPACT_ATOMS: atom_id res chain seq x y z
N MET A 1 -26.06 -22.42 0.20
CA MET A 1 -26.21 -23.85 -0.14
C MET A 1 -24.85 -24.48 0.01
N SER A 2 -24.68 -25.48 0.87
CA SER A 2 -23.40 -26.16 1.07
C SER A 2 -22.96 -26.83 -0.23
N THR A 3 -21.69 -26.68 -0.60
CA THR A 3 -21.08 -27.50 -1.64
C THR A 3 -20.92 -28.91 -1.06
N ASP A 4 -21.81 -29.84 -1.43
CA ASP A 4 -21.72 -31.23 -0.98
C ASP A 4 -20.39 -31.84 -1.38
N ILE A 5 -19.47 -31.91 -0.42
CA ILE A 5 -18.23 -32.69 -0.53
C ILE A 5 -18.65 -34.13 -0.19
N GLN A 6 -18.87 -34.95 -1.19
CA GLN A 6 -19.28 -36.37 -1.01
C GLN A 6 -18.21 -37.21 -0.30
N GLN A 7 -16.93 -36.77 -0.29
CA GLN A 7 -15.83 -37.41 0.41
C GLN A 7 -14.74 -36.38 0.73
N ARG A 8 -14.25 -36.39 1.98
CA ARG A 8 -13.16 -35.53 2.42
C ARG A 8 -11.90 -35.78 1.57
N PRO A 9 -11.30 -34.73 0.94
CA PRO A 9 -10.07 -34.90 0.15
C PRO A 9 -8.93 -35.48 0.98
N ALA A 10 -8.16 -36.39 0.42
CA ALA A 10 -6.96 -36.94 1.07
C ALA A 10 -5.91 -35.87 1.42
N ALA A 11 -5.87 -34.77 0.69
CA ALA A 11 -5.01 -33.63 0.95
C ALA A 11 -5.29 -32.95 2.31
N TRP A 12 -6.48 -33.12 2.88
CA TRP A 12 -6.88 -32.59 4.17
C TRP A 12 -6.60 -33.54 5.34
N GLU A 13 -5.94 -34.67 5.08
CA GLU A 13 -5.57 -35.61 6.14
C GLU A 13 -4.65 -34.92 7.16
N GLY A 14 -4.91 -35.19 8.44
CA GLY A 14 -4.19 -34.58 9.56
C GLY A 14 -4.72 -33.20 10.00
N PHE A 15 -5.63 -32.56 9.26
CA PHE A 15 -6.23 -31.30 9.66
C PHE A 15 -7.51 -31.52 10.49
N VAL A 16 -7.73 -30.64 11.46
CA VAL A 16 -8.96 -30.58 12.24
C VAL A 16 -10.08 -30.02 11.37
N GLY A 17 -11.20 -30.74 11.29
CA GLY A 17 -12.35 -30.36 10.50
C GLY A 17 -13.12 -29.17 11.08
N GLY A 18 -13.97 -28.56 10.26
CA GLY A 18 -14.76 -27.42 10.66
C GLY A 18 -15.72 -26.92 9.58
N ASN A 19 -16.20 -25.68 9.76
CA ASN A 19 -17.06 -25.00 8.79
C ASN A 19 -16.38 -24.86 7.42
N TRP A 20 -15.05 -24.72 7.44
CA TRP A 20 -14.21 -24.60 6.24
C TRP A 20 -14.31 -25.80 5.29
N GLU A 21 -14.72 -26.98 5.76
CA GLU A 21 -14.85 -28.19 4.89
C GLU A 21 -16.08 -28.11 3.95
N THR A 22 -17.09 -27.35 4.33
CA THR A 22 -18.36 -27.24 3.59
C THR A 22 -18.60 -25.85 2.99
N ASN A 23 -17.91 -24.85 3.47
CA ASN A 23 -18.01 -23.47 3.03
C ASN A 23 -16.60 -22.91 2.80
N VAL A 24 -16.48 -21.89 1.95
CA VAL A 24 -15.21 -21.16 1.77
C VAL A 24 -14.97 -20.31 3.03
N ASP A 25 -14.19 -20.84 3.96
CA ASP A 25 -13.88 -20.22 5.26
C ASP A 25 -12.44 -20.52 5.69
N VAL A 26 -11.49 -19.79 5.11
CA VAL A 26 -10.06 -19.95 5.40
C VAL A 26 -9.75 -19.56 6.86
N ARG A 27 -10.48 -18.58 7.43
CA ARG A 27 -10.30 -18.20 8.82
C ARG A 27 -10.62 -19.35 9.78
N ASP A 28 -11.73 -20.07 9.58
CA ASP A 28 -12.07 -21.23 10.41
C ASP A 28 -11.01 -22.34 10.30
N PHE A 29 -10.45 -22.57 9.10
CA PHE A 29 -9.33 -23.48 8.91
C PHE A 29 -8.10 -23.07 9.73
N ILE A 30 -7.70 -21.80 9.66
CA ILE A 30 -6.54 -21.29 10.41
C ILE A 30 -6.77 -21.44 11.91
N GLN A 31 -7.90 -20.96 12.42
CA GLN A 31 -8.20 -20.96 13.85
C GLN A 31 -8.17 -22.37 14.47
N LYS A 32 -8.50 -23.40 13.70
CA LYS A 32 -8.53 -24.79 14.15
C LYS A 32 -7.21 -25.54 14.00
N ASN A 33 -6.33 -25.07 13.11
CA ASN A 33 -5.18 -25.85 12.69
C ASN A 33 -3.81 -25.20 12.94
N TYR A 34 -3.74 -23.85 13.15
CA TYR A 34 -2.46 -23.21 13.39
C TYR A 34 -1.92 -23.48 14.80
N THR A 35 -0.60 -23.38 14.93
CA THR A 35 0.09 -23.51 16.21
C THR A 35 0.77 -22.19 16.55
N PRO A 36 0.32 -21.48 17.60
CA PRO A 36 1.02 -20.30 18.09
C PRO A 36 2.48 -20.62 18.44
N TYR A 37 3.38 -19.69 18.13
CA TYR A 37 4.80 -19.82 18.46
C TYR A 37 5.26 -18.67 19.36
N GLU A 38 5.74 -19.01 20.54
CA GLU A 38 6.20 -18.07 21.56
C GLU A 38 7.72 -18.13 21.80
N GLY A 39 8.43 -18.92 20.99
CA GLY A 39 9.89 -19.07 21.05
C GLY A 39 10.64 -17.95 20.33
N ASP A 40 11.90 -18.22 20.03
CA ASP A 40 12.83 -17.30 19.39
C ASP A 40 13.24 -17.74 17.97
N ALA A 41 14.19 -17.02 17.37
CA ALA A 41 14.68 -17.23 16.01
C ALA A 41 15.72 -18.35 15.87
N SER A 42 16.03 -19.13 16.92
CA SER A 42 17.13 -20.10 16.94
C SER A 42 16.97 -21.29 15.98
N PHE A 43 15.74 -21.58 15.52
CA PHE A 43 15.44 -22.67 14.59
C PHE A 43 15.69 -22.31 13.12
N LEU A 44 15.87 -21.04 12.79
CA LEU A 44 15.96 -20.55 11.42
C LEU A 44 17.19 -21.12 10.68
N ALA A 45 16.98 -21.53 9.43
CA ALA A 45 18.02 -22.06 8.58
C ALA A 45 18.65 -20.98 7.69
N PRO A 46 19.96 -21.05 7.43
CA PRO A 46 20.61 -20.17 6.46
C PRO A 46 20.12 -20.42 5.02
N ALA A 47 20.42 -19.47 4.12
CA ALA A 47 20.15 -19.62 2.69
C ALA A 47 20.84 -20.88 2.13
N THR A 48 20.13 -21.62 1.28
CA THR A 48 20.72 -22.73 0.52
C THR A 48 21.62 -22.19 -0.62
N GLU A 49 22.43 -23.08 -1.22
CA GLU A 49 23.21 -22.73 -2.39
C GLU A 49 22.30 -22.32 -3.56
N ALA A 50 21.14 -22.98 -3.69
CA ALA A 50 20.13 -22.64 -4.70
C ALA A 50 19.57 -21.22 -4.48
N THR A 51 19.13 -20.89 -3.27
CA THR A 51 18.67 -19.54 -2.92
C THR A 51 19.75 -18.49 -3.22
N THR A 52 20.97 -18.76 -2.80
CA THR A 52 22.11 -17.82 -2.98
C THR A 52 22.38 -17.56 -4.46
N LYS A 53 22.41 -18.62 -5.29
CA LYS A 53 22.66 -18.49 -6.73
C LYS A 53 21.52 -17.77 -7.44
N LEU A 54 20.27 -18.20 -7.20
CA LEU A 54 19.10 -17.56 -7.82
C LEU A 54 19.03 -16.08 -7.50
N TRP A 55 19.29 -15.72 -6.25
CA TRP A 55 19.26 -14.31 -5.84
C TRP A 55 20.42 -13.51 -6.45
N ALA A 56 21.61 -14.11 -6.57
CA ALA A 56 22.75 -13.47 -7.25
C ALA A 56 22.43 -13.16 -8.71
N ASP A 57 21.79 -14.09 -9.43
CA ASP A 57 21.39 -13.90 -10.83
C ASP A 57 20.37 -12.74 -10.97
N VAL A 58 19.38 -12.66 -10.08
CA VAL A 58 18.41 -11.54 -10.05
C VAL A 58 19.11 -10.22 -9.72
N MET A 59 20.05 -10.22 -8.77
CA MET A 59 20.78 -9.02 -8.34
C MET A 59 21.63 -8.39 -9.46
N GLU A 60 22.12 -9.18 -10.42
CA GLU A 60 22.84 -8.58 -11.58
C GLU A 60 21.93 -7.65 -12.38
N GLY A 61 20.68 -8.04 -12.63
CA GLY A 61 19.70 -7.17 -13.30
C GLY A 61 19.35 -5.93 -12.45
N ILE A 62 19.15 -6.11 -11.14
CA ILE A 62 18.86 -5.02 -10.22
C ILE A 62 20.01 -3.99 -10.17
N LYS A 63 21.28 -4.44 -10.18
CA LYS A 63 22.44 -3.54 -10.23
C LYS A 63 22.46 -2.72 -11.53
N VAL A 64 22.05 -3.31 -12.64
CA VAL A 64 21.91 -2.58 -13.91
C VAL A 64 20.85 -1.49 -13.78
N GLU A 65 19.66 -1.81 -13.26
CA GLU A 65 18.59 -0.83 -13.03
C GLU A 65 19.04 0.32 -12.11
N ASN A 66 19.76 0.02 -11.02
CA ASN A 66 20.29 1.02 -10.11
C ASN A 66 21.29 1.98 -10.77
N ARG A 67 22.07 1.51 -11.74
CA ARG A 67 23.06 2.35 -12.47
C ARG A 67 22.46 3.15 -13.60
N THR A 68 21.51 2.57 -14.32
CA THR A 68 20.92 3.19 -15.52
C THR A 68 19.68 4.01 -15.20
N HIS A 69 19.01 3.76 -14.07
CA HIS A 69 17.66 4.25 -13.76
C HIS A 69 16.64 3.90 -14.85
N GLU A 70 16.88 2.80 -15.56
CA GLU A 70 16.00 2.28 -16.61
C GLU A 70 15.61 0.82 -16.30
N PRO A 71 14.46 0.33 -16.80
CA PRO A 71 14.09 -1.07 -16.69
C PRO A 71 15.15 -1.99 -17.29
N TYR A 72 15.47 -3.08 -16.60
CA TYR A 72 16.48 -4.05 -17.08
C TYR A 72 16.13 -4.64 -18.43
N LYS A 73 14.86 -5.03 -18.59
CA LYS A 73 14.28 -5.55 -19.84
C LYS A 73 12.84 -5.03 -20.00
N ILE A 74 12.43 -4.85 -21.24
CA ILE A 74 11.07 -4.39 -21.60
C ILE A 74 10.48 -5.36 -22.63
N ASP A 75 9.24 -5.79 -22.39
CA ASP A 75 8.39 -6.41 -23.39
C ASP A 75 7.35 -5.40 -23.89
N ALA A 76 7.56 -4.91 -25.10
CA ALA A 76 6.62 -4.03 -25.80
C ALA A 76 5.80 -4.79 -26.88
N GLN A 77 5.86 -6.12 -26.88
CA GLN A 77 5.22 -6.96 -27.91
C GLN A 77 3.89 -7.53 -27.46
N VAL A 78 3.72 -7.78 -26.16
CA VAL A 78 2.56 -8.47 -25.60
C VAL A 78 1.97 -7.72 -24.43
N VAL A 79 0.63 -7.54 -24.42
CA VAL A 79 -0.10 -7.06 -23.26
C VAL A 79 -0.16 -8.18 -22.21
N SER A 80 0.12 -7.86 -20.95
CA SER A 80 0.04 -8.81 -19.85
C SER A 80 -1.37 -9.39 -19.70
N GLY A 81 -1.44 -10.66 -19.42
CA GLY A 81 -2.65 -11.44 -19.16
C GLY A 81 -2.25 -12.76 -18.51
N ILE A 82 -3.19 -13.48 -17.92
CA ILE A 82 -2.91 -14.69 -17.14
C ILE A 82 -2.06 -15.69 -17.96
N THR A 83 -2.40 -15.89 -19.22
CA THR A 83 -1.77 -16.85 -20.12
C THR A 83 -0.96 -16.20 -21.27
N SER A 84 -0.63 -14.90 -21.16
CA SER A 84 -0.04 -14.13 -22.27
C SER A 84 1.43 -14.46 -22.57
N HIS A 85 2.17 -14.94 -21.60
CA HIS A 85 3.60 -15.27 -21.75
C HIS A 85 3.83 -16.75 -21.51
N ALA A 86 4.83 -17.29 -22.20
CA ALA A 86 5.36 -18.63 -21.90
C ALA A 86 5.86 -18.70 -20.45
N PRO A 87 5.93 -19.89 -19.85
CA PRO A 87 6.47 -20.07 -18.51
C PRO A 87 7.88 -19.52 -18.38
N GLY A 88 8.08 -18.58 -17.44
CA GLY A 88 9.35 -17.95 -17.14
C GLY A 88 9.98 -18.50 -15.85
N TYR A 89 11.30 -18.55 -15.85
CA TYR A 89 12.11 -19.05 -14.73
C TYR A 89 13.31 -18.13 -14.51
N ILE A 90 13.84 -18.09 -13.30
CA ILE A 90 15.20 -17.59 -13.05
C ILE A 90 16.19 -18.68 -13.48
N ASP A 91 16.08 -19.85 -12.85
CA ASP A 91 16.79 -21.09 -13.23
C ASP A 91 15.85 -22.27 -12.91
N LYS A 92 15.33 -22.91 -13.96
CA LYS A 92 14.31 -23.97 -13.84
C LYS A 92 14.75 -25.15 -12.97
N ASP A 93 16.03 -25.45 -12.94
CA ASP A 93 16.56 -26.63 -12.24
C ASP A 93 16.79 -26.37 -10.74
N LEU A 94 16.80 -25.09 -10.33
CA LEU A 94 17.06 -24.69 -8.96
C LEU A 94 15.81 -24.20 -8.20
N GLU A 95 14.80 -23.73 -8.94
CA GLU A 95 13.61 -23.15 -8.32
C GLU A 95 12.70 -24.20 -7.68
N THR A 96 12.38 -24.03 -6.40
CA THR A 96 11.38 -24.85 -5.70
C THR A 96 9.98 -24.25 -5.79
N ILE A 97 9.88 -22.94 -5.96
CA ILE A 97 8.66 -22.20 -6.25
C ILE A 97 8.85 -21.49 -7.59
N VAL A 98 8.02 -21.81 -8.58
CA VAL A 98 8.17 -21.35 -9.95
C VAL A 98 7.11 -20.32 -10.34
N GLY A 99 7.38 -19.59 -11.41
CA GLY A 99 6.46 -18.63 -12.01
C GLY A 99 7.01 -17.21 -12.03
N LEU A 100 6.95 -16.58 -13.20
CA LEU A 100 7.29 -15.17 -13.40
C LEU A 100 6.12 -14.44 -14.05
N GLN A 101 6.08 -13.15 -13.89
CA GLN A 101 5.10 -12.28 -14.55
C GLN A 101 5.22 -12.33 -16.08
N THR A 102 6.44 -12.46 -16.57
CA THR A 102 6.79 -12.66 -18.00
C THR A 102 7.57 -13.95 -18.16
N ASP A 103 8.15 -14.16 -19.32
CA ASP A 103 9.02 -15.28 -19.66
C ASP A 103 10.46 -15.13 -19.13
N GLU A 104 10.83 -13.95 -18.61
CA GLU A 104 12.17 -13.67 -18.08
C GLU A 104 12.15 -12.84 -16.78
N PRO A 105 13.18 -12.99 -15.91
CA PRO A 105 13.30 -12.19 -14.69
C PRO A 105 13.41 -10.68 -14.99
N LEU A 106 12.79 -9.87 -14.14
CA LEU A 106 12.83 -8.39 -14.17
C LEU A 106 12.37 -7.74 -15.49
N LYS A 107 11.79 -8.51 -16.41
CA LYS A 107 11.27 -8.01 -17.67
C LYS A 107 9.92 -7.32 -17.44
N ARG A 108 9.83 -6.03 -17.75
CA ARG A 108 8.62 -5.23 -17.63
C ARG A 108 7.66 -5.54 -18.75
N SER A 109 6.41 -5.85 -18.40
CA SER A 109 5.34 -6.09 -19.37
C SER A 109 4.41 -4.90 -19.48
N ILE A 110 3.68 -4.81 -20.60
CA ILE A 110 2.62 -3.83 -20.81
C ILE A 110 1.45 -4.17 -19.89
N MET A 111 0.95 -3.17 -19.18
CA MET A 111 -0.22 -3.30 -18.32
C MET A 111 -1.43 -3.82 -19.11
N PRO A 112 -2.22 -4.76 -18.57
CA PRO A 112 -3.36 -5.36 -19.26
C PRO A 112 -4.48 -4.34 -19.58
N PHE A 113 -4.64 -3.37 -18.71
CA PHE A 113 -5.57 -2.26 -18.86
C PHE A 113 -4.86 -0.98 -18.47
N GLY A 114 -5.22 0.14 -19.03
CA GLY A 114 -4.56 1.40 -18.71
C GLY A 114 -4.54 2.33 -19.89
N GLY A 115 -3.87 3.44 -19.72
CA GLY A 115 -3.71 4.42 -20.76
C GLY A 115 -2.70 3.98 -21.81
N LEU A 116 -3.14 3.78 -23.05
CA LEU A 116 -2.25 3.53 -24.18
C LEU A 116 -1.14 4.58 -24.27
N LYS A 117 -1.47 5.84 -23.95
CA LYS A 117 -0.50 6.93 -23.93
C LYS A 117 0.67 6.67 -22.99
N MET A 118 0.44 6.13 -21.78
CA MET A 118 1.52 5.78 -20.86
C MET A 118 2.46 4.75 -21.48
N VAL A 119 1.93 3.71 -22.14
CA VAL A 119 2.72 2.69 -22.83
C VAL A 119 3.53 3.29 -23.97
N GLN A 120 2.90 4.15 -24.81
CA GLN A 120 3.57 4.83 -25.91
C GLN A 120 4.68 5.77 -25.43
N ASP A 121 4.39 6.54 -24.36
CA ASP A 121 5.37 7.45 -23.77
C ASP A 121 6.55 6.67 -23.17
N ALA A 122 6.30 5.56 -22.46
CA ALA A 122 7.35 4.70 -21.93
C ALA A 122 8.22 4.08 -23.06
N CYS A 123 7.60 3.51 -24.09
CA CYS A 123 8.33 2.95 -25.24
C CYS A 123 9.20 4.00 -25.93
N LYS A 124 8.69 5.23 -26.06
CA LYS A 124 9.45 6.34 -26.65
C LYS A 124 10.66 6.74 -25.79
N VAL A 125 10.47 6.84 -24.46
CA VAL A 125 11.54 7.21 -23.52
C VAL A 125 12.63 6.17 -23.50
N TYR A 126 12.26 4.89 -23.43
CA TYR A 126 13.23 3.78 -23.38
C TYR A 126 13.69 3.29 -24.76
N ASN A 127 13.31 3.99 -25.82
CA ASN A 127 13.67 3.67 -27.22
C ASN A 127 13.35 2.22 -27.60
N VAL A 128 12.15 1.75 -27.24
CA VAL A 128 11.62 0.41 -27.54
C VAL A 128 10.46 0.56 -28.51
N GLU A 129 10.43 -0.27 -29.54
CA GLU A 129 9.33 -0.26 -30.53
C GLU A 129 8.10 -0.97 -29.97
N LEU A 130 6.98 -0.25 -29.88
CA LEU A 130 5.69 -0.81 -29.49
C LEU A 130 5.11 -1.62 -30.67
N ASN A 131 4.72 -2.87 -30.41
CA ASN A 131 4.01 -3.67 -31.40
C ASN A 131 2.78 -2.93 -31.95
N PRO A 132 2.70 -2.73 -33.30
CA PRO A 132 1.56 -2.03 -33.92
C PRO A 132 0.21 -2.68 -33.60
N GLU A 133 0.13 -4.01 -33.47
CA GLU A 133 -1.10 -4.73 -33.13
C GLU A 133 -1.61 -4.36 -31.75
N VAL A 134 -0.72 -4.16 -30.77
CA VAL A 134 -1.08 -3.67 -29.42
C VAL A 134 -1.73 -2.29 -29.53
N SER A 135 -1.12 -1.39 -30.29
CA SER A 135 -1.69 -0.06 -30.52
C SER A 135 -3.06 -0.12 -31.22
N GLU A 136 -3.21 -0.99 -32.19
CA GLU A 136 -4.47 -1.20 -32.92
C GLU A 136 -5.59 -1.74 -32.01
N ILE A 137 -5.29 -2.71 -31.16
CA ILE A 137 -6.24 -3.25 -30.16
C ILE A 137 -6.79 -2.12 -29.30
N PHE A 138 -5.93 -1.27 -28.75
CA PHE A 138 -6.33 -0.19 -27.85
C PHE A 138 -7.05 0.99 -28.57
N THR A 139 -6.80 1.21 -29.85
CA THR A 139 -7.36 2.34 -30.59
C THR A 139 -8.60 1.99 -31.40
N LYS A 140 -8.68 0.76 -31.94
CA LYS A 140 -9.77 0.32 -32.82
C LYS A 140 -10.82 -0.55 -32.13
N TYR A 141 -10.36 -1.49 -31.30
CA TYR A 141 -11.22 -2.58 -30.83
C TYR A 141 -11.57 -2.49 -29.35
N ARG A 142 -10.89 -1.65 -28.58
CA ARG A 142 -11.07 -1.59 -27.14
C ARG A 142 -10.95 -0.14 -26.61
N LYS A 143 -11.95 0.30 -25.86
CA LYS A 143 -11.84 1.52 -25.06
C LYS A 143 -11.15 1.19 -23.72
N THR A 144 -10.19 2.02 -23.33
CA THR A 144 -9.55 1.90 -22.01
C THR A 144 -10.35 2.62 -20.93
N HIS A 145 -10.18 2.24 -19.66
CA HIS A 145 -10.78 2.99 -18.55
C HIS A 145 -10.27 4.45 -18.53
N ASN A 146 -9.00 4.66 -18.85
CA ASN A 146 -8.40 5.99 -18.91
C ASN A 146 -9.11 6.89 -19.93
N GLN A 147 -9.38 6.40 -21.14
CA GLN A 147 -10.17 7.14 -22.13
C GLN A 147 -11.56 7.47 -21.57
N GLY A 148 -12.25 6.48 -20.97
CA GLY A 148 -13.57 6.67 -20.38
C GLY A 148 -13.58 7.75 -19.30
N VAL A 149 -12.59 7.76 -18.43
CA VAL A 149 -12.42 8.76 -17.36
C VAL A 149 -12.28 10.16 -17.96
N PHE A 150 -11.38 10.33 -18.92
CA PHE A 150 -11.13 11.64 -19.52
C PHE A 150 -12.28 12.12 -20.42
N ASP A 151 -13.11 11.23 -20.98
CA ASP A 151 -14.32 11.63 -21.69
C ASP A 151 -15.37 12.27 -20.75
N VAL A 152 -15.37 11.89 -19.47
CA VAL A 152 -16.40 12.30 -18.49
C VAL A 152 -15.92 13.37 -17.51
N TYR A 153 -14.62 13.54 -17.32
CA TYR A 153 -14.07 14.54 -16.41
C TYR A 153 -14.60 15.94 -16.69
N THR A 154 -15.10 16.58 -15.64
CA THR A 154 -15.51 17.99 -15.71
C THR A 154 -14.31 18.93 -15.88
N PRO A 155 -14.51 20.15 -16.37
CA PRO A 155 -13.45 21.16 -16.41
C PRO A 155 -12.85 21.44 -15.03
N ASP A 156 -13.66 21.40 -13.95
CA ASP A 156 -13.20 21.63 -12.58
C ASP A 156 -12.27 20.54 -12.10
N ILE A 157 -12.63 19.26 -12.30
CA ILE A 157 -11.76 18.12 -11.96
C ILE A 157 -10.43 18.23 -12.71
N ARG A 158 -10.45 18.60 -14.00
CA ARG A 158 -9.23 18.80 -14.80
C ARG A 158 -8.35 19.93 -14.24
N ARG A 159 -8.97 21.04 -13.78
CA ARG A 159 -8.23 22.13 -13.10
C ARG A 159 -7.63 21.67 -11.78
N CYS A 160 -8.40 20.96 -10.94
CA CYS A 160 -7.90 20.39 -9.68
C CYS A 160 -6.71 19.46 -9.89
N ARG A 161 -6.78 18.60 -10.92
CA ARG A 161 -5.69 17.67 -11.28
C ARG A 161 -4.44 18.43 -11.77
N LYS A 162 -4.62 19.43 -12.64
CA LYS A 162 -3.52 20.23 -13.19
C LYS A 162 -2.80 21.04 -12.10
N SER A 163 -3.54 21.71 -11.24
CA SER A 163 -2.99 22.54 -10.16
C SER A 163 -2.31 21.73 -9.06
N GLY A 164 -2.69 20.47 -8.88
CA GLY A 164 -2.21 19.60 -7.84
C GLY A 164 -2.91 19.77 -6.49
N VAL A 165 -4.07 20.42 -6.44
CA VAL A 165 -4.92 20.38 -5.25
C VAL A 165 -5.53 18.99 -5.03
N ILE A 166 -5.68 18.19 -6.11
CA ILE A 166 -5.88 16.75 -6.05
C ILE A 166 -4.74 16.08 -6.84
N THR A 167 -3.99 15.16 -6.22
CA THR A 167 -2.84 14.49 -6.83
C THR A 167 -2.93 12.98 -6.68
N GLY A 168 -2.47 12.23 -7.70
CA GLY A 168 -2.41 10.76 -7.64
C GLY A 168 -3.75 10.09 -7.94
N LEU A 169 -4.65 10.74 -8.69
CA LEU A 169 -5.88 10.11 -9.17
C LEU A 169 -5.56 8.85 -10.00
N PRO A 170 -6.19 7.70 -9.71
CA PRO A 170 -5.93 6.44 -10.42
C PRO A 170 -6.64 6.41 -11.79
N ASP A 171 -6.47 7.48 -12.58
CA ASP A 171 -7.10 7.66 -13.87
C ASP A 171 -6.33 7.07 -15.04
N ALA A 172 -5.05 6.72 -14.85
CA ALA A 172 -4.20 6.14 -15.89
C ALA A 172 -3.64 4.75 -15.53
N TYR A 173 -3.81 4.29 -14.31
CA TYR A 173 -3.37 2.98 -13.83
C TYR A 173 -4.52 2.26 -13.12
N GLY A 174 -4.33 0.98 -12.81
CA GLY A 174 -5.39 0.13 -12.31
C GLY A 174 -5.84 0.43 -10.89
N ARG A 175 -6.93 -0.23 -10.52
CA ARG A 175 -7.43 -0.29 -9.16
C ARG A 175 -6.35 -0.87 -8.26
N GLY A 176 -6.12 -0.26 -7.11
CA GLY A 176 -5.23 -0.77 -6.09
C GLY A 176 -5.99 -1.19 -4.85
N ARG A 177 -5.24 -1.60 -3.82
CA ARG A 177 -5.76 -1.87 -2.47
C ARG A 177 -6.88 -2.91 -2.44
N ILE A 178 -6.67 -4.01 -3.15
CA ILE A 178 -7.50 -5.21 -3.07
C ILE A 178 -6.60 -6.34 -2.61
N ILE A 179 -7.05 -7.12 -1.65
CA ILE A 179 -6.36 -8.32 -1.17
C ILE A 179 -7.21 -9.52 -1.52
N GLY A 180 -6.78 -10.29 -2.53
CA GLY A 180 -7.41 -11.58 -2.85
C GLY A 180 -7.08 -12.61 -1.76
N ASP A 181 -8.04 -13.48 -1.46
CA ASP A 181 -7.75 -14.60 -0.59
C ASP A 181 -7.10 -15.74 -1.37
N TYR A 182 -5.81 -15.56 -1.69
CA TYR A 182 -5.01 -16.50 -2.47
C TYR A 182 -4.90 -17.88 -1.82
N ARG A 183 -5.07 -17.95 -0.49
CA ARG A 183 -5.07 -19.17 0.32
C ARG A 183 -6.18 -20.13 -0.08
N ARG A 184 -7.29 -19.60 -0.64
CA ARG A 184 -8.43 -20.40 -1.13
C ARG A 184 -8.01 -21.42 -2.18
N VAL A 185 -7.07 -21.06 -3.07
CA VAL A 185 -6.60 -21.98 -4.13
C VAL A 185 -5.82 -23.14 -3.51
N ALA A 186 -4.98 -22.88 -2.53
CA ALA A 186 -4.26 -23.94 -1.83
C ALA A 186 -5.18 -24.87 -1.01
N LEU A 187 -6.17 -24.28 -0.32
CA LEU A 187 -7.06 -25.06 0.56
C LEU A 187 -8.10 -25.88 -0.20
N TYR A 188 -8.67 -25.33 -1.28
CA TYR A 188 -9.82 -25.92 -1.96
C TYR A 188 -9.53 -26.45 -3.36
N GLY A 189 -8.52 -25.90 -4.06
CA GLY A 189 -8.29 -26.12 -5.48
C GLY A 189 -9.28 -25.34 -6.37
N ILE A 190 -8.90 -25.22 -7.64
CA ILE A 190 -9.66 -24.40 -8.61
C ILE A 190 -11.04 -24.99 -8.94
N ASP A 191 -11.16 -26.31 -9.04
CA ASP A 191 -12.45 -26.94 -9.44
C ASP A 191 -13.55 -26.69 -8.39
N PHE A 192 -13.19 -26.71 -7.11
CA PHE A 192 -14.10 -26.33 -6.03
C PHE A 192 -14.54 -24.86 -6.13
N LEU A 193 -13.58 -23.96 -6.34
CA LEU A 193 -13.86 -22.52 -6.45
C LEU A 193 -14.68 -22.18 -7.69
N MET A 194 -14.46 -22.87 -8.81
CA MET A 194 -15.29 -22.71 -10.00
C MET A 194 -16.72 -23.17 -9.76
N LYS A 195 -16.91 -24.30 -9.04
CA LYS A 195 -18.24 -24.78 -8.65
C LYS A 195 -18.94 -23.78 -7.72
N ASP A 196 -18.21 -23.20 -6.76
CA ASP A 196 -18.73 -22.17 -5.88
C ASP A 196 -19.20 -20.93 -6.66
N LYS A 197 -18.39 -20.44 -7.61
CA LYS A 197 -18.79 -19.32 -8.50
C LYS A 197 -20.02 -19.65 -9.35
N LEU A 198 -20.14 -20.86 -9.85
CA LEU A 198 -21.33 -21.27 -10.58
C LEU A 198 -22.57 -21.28 -9.67
N ASN A 199 -22.45 -21.73 -8.42
CA ASN A 199 -23.53 -21.66 -7.44
C ASN A 199 -23.92 -20.20 -7.14
N GLN A 200 -22.95 -19.30 -6.97
CA GLN A 200 -23.17 -17.86 -6.79
C GLN A 200 -23.89 -17.24 -8.01
N PHE A 201 -23.48 -17.58 -9.22
CA PHE A 201 -24.12 -17.15 -10.46
C PHE A 201 -25.60 -17.59 -10.52
N ASN A 202 -25.86 -18.87 -10.23
CA ASN A 202 -27.20 -19.41 -10.26
C ASN A 202 -28.11 -18.83 -9.15
N SER A 203 -27.57 -18.49 -8.00
CA SER A 203 -28.32 -17.87 -6.89
C SER A 203 -28.93 -16.52 -7.25
N LEU A 204 -28.44 -15.84 -8.26
CA LEU A 204 -28.95 -14.54 -8.75
C LEU A 204 -30.02 -14.70 -9.85
N GLN A 205 -30.38 -15.91 -10.23
CA GLN A 205 -31.35 -16.15 -11.33
C GLN A 205 -32.75 -15.62 -10.99
N ALA A 206 -33.26 -15.93 -9.81
CA ALA A 206 -34.56 -15.48 -9.38
C ALA A 206 -34.67 -13.94 -9.29
N ASP A 207 -33.64 -13.29 -8.78
CA ASP A 207 -33.58 -11.82 -8.71
C ASP A 207 -33.62 -11.20 -10.10
N LEU A 208 -32.88 -11.78 -11.06
CA LEU A 208 -32.85 -11.33 -12.44
C LEU A 208 -34.25 -11.49 -13.10
N GLU A 209 -34.88 -12.66 -12.95
CA GLU A 209 -36.19 -12.97 -13.54
C GLU A 209 -37.32 -12.12 -12.92
N ASN A 210 -37.21 -11.76 -11.67
CA ASN A 210 -38.19 -10.92 -10.96
C ASN A 210 -37.86 -9.40 -11.07
N GLY A 211 -36.82 -9.01 -11.77
CA GLY A 211 -36.42 -7.62 -11.97
C GLY A 211 -35.94 -6.91 -10.70
N VAL A 212 -35.46 -7.64 -9.70
CA VAL A 212 -34.92 -7.09 -8.45
C VAL A 212 -33.57 -6.44 -8.76
N ASP A 213 -33.43 -5.15 -8.44
CA ASP A 213 -32.19 -4.39 -8.64
C ASP A 213 -31.47 -4.73 -9.97
N LEU A 214 -32.22 -4.62 -11.05
CA LEU A 214 -31.93 -5.25 -12.35
C LEU A 214 -30.52 -4.94 -12.87
N GLU A 215 -30.10 -3.68 -12.78
CA GLU A 215 -28.80 -3.25 -13.29
C GLU A 215 -27.64 -3.88 -12.47
N GLU A 216 -27.74 -3.89 -11.14
CA GLU A 216 -26.72 -4.48 -10.27
C GLU A 216 -26.69 -6.00 -10.41
N VAL A 217 -27.84 -6.67 -10.53
CA VAL A 217 -27.92 -8.13 -10.72
C VAL A 217 -27.33 -8.56 -12.06
N ILE A 218 -27.62 -7.84 -13.16
CA ILE A 218 -27.01 -8.11 -14.47
C ILE A 218 -25.48 -7.97 -14.36
N ARG A 219 -24.99 -6.87 -13.77
CA ARG A 219 -23.57 -6.62 -13.59
C ARG A 219 -22.90 -7.71 -12.75
N ARG A 220 -23.49 -8.09 -11.62
CA ARG A 220 -22.95 -9.17 -10.77
C ARG A 220 -22.87 -10.51 -11.49
N ARG A 221 -23.85 -10.85 -12.30
CA ARG A 221 -23.80 -12.10 -13.10
C ARG A 221 -22.68 -12.05 -14.15
N GLU A 222 -22.50 -10.93 -14.82
CA GLU A 222 -21.38 -10.71 -15.74
C GLU A 222 -20.02 -10.84 -15.02
N GLU A 223 -19.85 -10.15 -13.89
CA GLU A 223 -18.64 -10.20 -13.07
C GLU A 223 -18.33 -11.62 -12.58
N ILE A 224 -19.32 -12.36 -12.07
CA ILE A 224 -19.12 -13.75 -11.62
C ILE A 224 -18.76 -14.67 -12.78
N ASN A 225 -19.34 -14.49 -13.96
CA ASN A 225 -18.97 -15.26 -15.15
C ASN A 225 -17.51 -14.97 -15.57
N ASP A 226 -17.04 -13.72 -15.47
CA ASP A 226 -15.66 -13.38 -15.75
C ASP A 226 -14.70 -13.93 -14.67
N GLN A 227 -15.11 -13.94 -13.39
CA GLN A 227 -14.39 -14.62 -12.31
C GLN A 227 -14.23 -16.12 -12.58
N TYR A 228 -15.30 -16.78 -13.03
CA TYR A 228 -15.27 -18.20 -13.41
C TYR A 228 -14.25 -18.48 -14.53
N LYS A 229 -14.25 -17.65 -15.57
CA LYS A 229 -13.29 -17.76 -16.68
C LYS A 229 -11.85 -17.49 -16.21
N ALA A 230 -11.64 -16.52 -15.31
CA ALA A 230 -10.33 -16.23 -14.76
C ALA A 230 -9.76 -17.39 -13.94
N LEU A 231 -10.59 -18.09 -13.16
CA LEU A 231 -10.21 -19.33 -12.47
C LEU A 231 -9.77 -20.42 -13.46
N ALA A 232 -10.48 -20.58 -14.58
CA ALA A 232 -10.07 -21.53 -15.62
C ALA A 232 -8.70 -21.16 -16.22
N GLN A 233 -8.45 -19.88 -16.47
CA GLN A 233 -7.16 -19.39 -16.96
C GLN A 233 -6.03 -19.58 -15.92
N MET A 234 -6.30 -19.47 -14.61
CA MET A 234 -5.33 -19.80 -13.56
C MET A 234 -4.88 -21.27 -13.67
N LYS A 235 -5.84 -22.16 -13.90
CA LYS A 235 -5.57 -23.59 -14.08
C LYS A 235 -4.71 -23.84 -15.32
N GLU A 236 -5.02 -23.18 -16.43
CA GLU A 236 -4.23 -23.23 -17.66
C GLU A 236 -2.80 -22.71 -17.44
N MET A 237 -2.64 -21.57 -16.77
CA MET A 237 -1.33 -21.03 -16.44
C MET A 237 -0.52 -22.01 -15.59
N ALA A 238 -1.08 -22.57 -14.51
CA ALA A 238 -0.39 -23.55 -13.67
C ALA A 238 0.01 -24.80 -14.46
N ALA A 239 -0.86 -25.28 -15.34
CA ALA A 239 -0.57 -26.43 -16.22
C ALA A 239 0.60 -26.16 -17.15
N SER A 240 0.80 -24.93 -17.62
CA SER A 240 1.96 -24.55 -18.44
C SER A 240 3.30 -24.69 -17.70
N TYR A 241 3.28 -24.56 -16.37
CA TYR A 241 4.42 -24.83 -15.48
C TYR A 241 4.52 -26.31 -15.05
N GLY A 242 3.59 -27.17 -15.48
CA GLY A 242 3.57 -28.59 -15.16
C GLY A 242 2.82 -28.94 -13.87
N TYR A 243 2.00 -28.01 -13.33
CA TYR A 243 1.23 -28.23 -12.11
C TYR A 243 -0.27 -28.33 -12.37
N ASP A 244 -0.93 -29.22 -11.63
CA ASP A 244 -2.39 -29.36 -11.63
C ASP A 244 -2.97 -28.81 -10.32
N ILE A 245 -3.50 -27.60 -10.37
CA ILE A 245 -4.15 -26.91 -9.24
C ILE A 245 -5.66 -27.14 -9.17
N SER A 246 -6.19 -28.17 -9.84
CA SER A 246 -7.60 -28.51 -9.82
C SER A 246 -8.10 -28.84 -8.41
N GLY A 247 -7.30 -29.59 -7.66
CA GLY A 247 -7.60 -29.99 -6.28
C GLY A 247 -6.77 -29.23 -5.24
N PRO A 248 -7.08 -29.43 -3.94
CA PRO A 248 -6.35 -28.82 -2.84
C PRO A 248 -4.88 -29.29 -2.78
N ALA A 249 -4.02 -28.42 -2.26
CA ALA A 249 -2.60 -28.69 -2.06
C ALA A 249 -2.37 -29.85 -1.09
N LYS A 250 -1.46 -30.77 -1.44
CA LYS A 250 -1.19 -32.01 -0.68
C LYS A 250 -0.10 -31.85 0.36
N ASN A 251 0.82 -30.90 0.17
CA ASN A 251 1.99 -30.69 1.01
C ASN A 251 2.36 -29.19 1.06
N ALA A 252 3.37 -28.84 1.85
CA ALA A 252 3.82 -27.46 2.06
C ALA A 252 4.25 -26.78 0.75
N GLN A 253 5.04 -27.47 -0.10
CA GLN A 253 5.50 -26.89 -1.37
C GLN A 253 4.32 -26.58 -2.29
N GLU A 254 3.37 -27.50 -2.44
CA GLU A 254 2.14 -27.27 -3.22
C GLU A 254 1.31 -26.13 -2.63
N ALA A 255 1.14 -26.05 -1.30
CA ALA A 255 0.39 -24.98 -0.67
C ALA A 255 0.98 -23.59 -0.96
N ILE A 256 2.28 -23.45 -0.89
CA ILE A 256 3.00 -22.22 -1.24
C ILE A 256 2.86 -21.93 -2.74
N GLN A 257 3.06 -22.94 -3.59
CA GLN A 257 2.99 -22.79 -5.05
C GLN A 257 1.57 -22.42 -5.52
N TRP A 258 0.50 -23.05 -4.99
CA TRP A 258 -0.89 -22.75 -5.32
C TRP A 258 -1.26 -21.33 -4.92
N THR A 259 -0.87 -20.92 -3.71
CA THR A 259 -1.07 -19.55 -3.20
C THR A 259 -0.35 -18.55 -4.10
N TYR A 260 0.88 -18.84 -4.51
CA TYR A 260 1.64 -17.97 -5.39
C TYR A 260 1.06 -17.92 -6.81
N PHE A 261 0.62 -19.04 -7.39
CA PHE A 261 -0.04 -19.03 -8.71
C PHE A 261 -1.32 -18.19 -8.70
N ALA A 262 -2.10 -18.24 -7.64
CA ALA A 262 -3.28 -17.39 -7.49
C ALA A 262 -2.91 -15.90 -7.49
N TYR A 263 -1.88 -15.53 -6.74
CA TYR A 263 -1.32 -14.17 -6.72
C TYR A 263 -0.77 -13.77 -8.09
N LEU A 264 0.03 -14.61 -8.71
CA LEU A 264 0.63 -14.36 -10.02
C LEU A 264 -0.43 -14.14 -11.10
N ALA A 265 -1.49 -14.93 -11.13
CA ALA A 265 -2.60 -14.76 -12.07
C ALA A 265 -3.31 -13.40 -11.86
N ALA A 266 -3.54 -13.00 -10.61
CA ALA A 266 -4.10 -11.70 -10.28
C ALA A 266 -3.19 -10.57 -10.76
N VAL A 267 -1.89 -10.64 -10.50
CA VAL A 267 -0.88 -9.67 -10.96
C VAL A 267 -0.88 -9.57 -12.48
N LYS A 268 -0.82 -10.69 -13.18
CA LYS A 268 -0.73 -10.71 -14.66
C LYS A 268 -1.99 -10.15 -15.34
N SER A 269 -3.15 -10.21 -14.70
CA SER A 269 -4.44 -9.79 -15.26
C SER A 269 -4.87 -8.40 -14.84
N GLN A 270 -4.11 -7.69 -14.00
CA GLN A 270 -4.49 -6.39 -13.48
C GLN A 270 -3.43 -5.32 -13.78
N ASN A 271 -3.82 -4.06 -13.64
CA ASN A 271 -2.99 -2.91 -13.96
C ASN A 271 -1.98 -2.52 -12.85
N GLY A 272 -1.75 -3.39 -11.91
CA GLY A 272 -0.58 -3.44 -11.04
C GLY A 272 -0.29 -2.26 -10.12
N ALA A 273 -1.29 -1.72 -9.42
CA ALA A 273 -1.03 -0.85 -8.27
C ALA A 273 -1.61 -1.49 -7.01
N ALA A 274 -0.83 -1.54 -5.92
CA ALA A 274 -1.22 -2.11 -4.63
C ALA A 274 -1.69 -3.58 -4.71
N MET A 275 -0.83 -4.43 -5.27
CA MET A 275 -1.02 -5.88 -5.38
C MET A 275 -0.55 -6.58 -4.11
N SER A 276 -1.28 -6.37 -3.01
CA SER A 276 -0.92 -6.93 -1.71
C SER A 276 -1.07 -8.45 -1.68
N PHE A 277 -0.10 -9.13 -1.06
CA PHE A 277 -0.12 -10.59 -0.92
C PHE A 277 -1.07 -11.04 0.21
N GLY A 278 -1.20 -10.22 1.24
CA GLY A 278 -2.18 -10.41 2.30
C GLY A 278 -1.58 -10.87 3.61
N ARG A 279 -2.09 -11.97 4.16
CA ARG A 279 -1.67 -12.60 5.41
C ARG A 279 -1.62 -14.10 5.21
N VAL A 280 -0.57 -14.57 4.55
CA VAL A 280 -0.48 -15.97 4.11
C VAL A 280 0.42 -16.82 5.02
N SER A 281 1.37 -16.20 5.73
CA SER A 281 2.40 -16.92 6.46
C SER A 281 1.84 -17.85 7.55
N SER A 282 0.87 -17.41 8.36
CA SER A 282 0.24 -18.26 9.38
C SER A 282 -0.59 -19.41 8.78
N PHE A 283 -1.16 -19.22 7.59
CA PHE A 283 -1.84 -20.28 6.84
C PHE A 283 -0.83 -21.32 6.30
N LEU A 284 0.24 -20.86 5.67
CA LEU A 284 1.27 -21.74 5.11
C LEU A 284 2.01 -22.51 6.19
N ASP A 285 2.16 -21.93 7.39
CA ASP A 285 2.76 -22.59 8.56
C ASP A 285 2.06 -23.91 8.92
N ILE A 286 0.75 -23.98 8.75
CA ILE A 286 -0.03 -25.20 9.04
C ILE A 286 0.45 -26.39 8.18
N TYR A 287 0.69 -26.15 6.90
CA TYR A 287 1.22 -27.18 5.99
C TYR A 287 2.70 -27.48 6.27
N ILE A 288 3.50 -26.47 6.53
CA ILE A 288 4.93 -26.60 6.81
C ILE A 288 5.14 -27.40 8.12
N GLU A 289 4.45 -27.06 9.20
CA GLU A 289 4.58 -27.75 10.49
C GLU A 289 4.08 -29.19 10.41
N ARG A 290 3.01 -29.44 9.66
CA ARG A 290 2.55 -30.82 9.38
C ARG A 290 3.63 -31.64 8.67
N ASP A 291 4.24 -31.11 7.63
CA ASP A 291 5.23 -31.81 6.84
C ASP A 291 6.57 -31.97 7.56
N LEU A 292 6.98 -30.99 8.38
CA LEU A 292 8.13 -31.09 9.31
C LEU A 292 7.91 -32.21 10.34
N LYS A 293 6.73 -32.21 10.99
CA LYS A 293 6.36 -33.23 11.99
C LYS A 293 6.36 -34.65 11.40
N ASN A 294 5.93 -34.78 10.17
CA ASN A 294 5.88 -36.08 9.46
C ASN A 294 7.21 -36.45 8.81
N GLY A 295 8.26 -35.63 8.91
CA GLY A 295 9.58 -35.87 8.30
C GLY A 295 9.57 -35.81 6.77
N VAL A 296 8.58 -35.15 6.17
CA VAL A 296 8.47 -34.96 4.72
C VAL A 296 9.47 -33.91 4.22
N ILE A 297 9.67 -32.87 5.02
CA ILE A 297 10.65 -31.81 4.76
C ILE A 297 11.50 -31.53 5.98
N THR A 298 12.66 -30.90 5.76
CA THR A 298 13.55 -30.36 6.79
C THR A 298 13.30 -28.86 6.99
N GLU A 299 13.83 -28.28 8.10
CA GLU A 299 13.76 -26.84 8.33
C GLU A 299 14.46 -26.04 7.22
N THR A 300 15.58 -26.57 6.71
CA THR A 300 16.29 -25.97 5.55
C THR A 300 15.41 -25.90 4.30
N GLN A 301 14.65 -26.95 4.01
CA GLN A 301 13.71 -26.96 2.87
C GLN A 301 12.52 -26.01 3.11
N ALA A 302 12.00 -25.96 4.35
CA ALA A 302 10.94 -25.03 4.70
C ALA A 302 11.38 -23.56 4.50
N GLN A 303 12.59 -23.22 4.94
CA GLN A 303 13.15 -21.89 4.72
C GLN A 303 13.38 -21.60 3.21
N GLU A 304 13.91 -22.57 2.47
CA GLU A 304 14.13 -22.43 1.02
C GLU A 304 12.83 -22.13 0.25
N PHE A 305 11.73 -22.80 0.59
CA PHE A 305 10.43 -22.53 -0.03
C PHE A 305 9.98 -21.10 0.21
N ILE A 306 10.14 -20.59 1.43
CA ILE A 306 9.80 -19.21 1.79
C ILE A 306 10.74 -18.22 1.12
N ASP A 307 12.04 -18.49 1.08
CA ASP A 307 13.02 -17.65 0.36
C ASP A 307 12.66 -17.53 -1.12
N HIS A 308 12.34 -18.65 -1.78
CA HIS A 308 11.96 -18.65 -3.20
C HIS A 308 10.62 -17.94 -3.44
N LEU A 309 9.62 -18.09 -2.57
CA LEU A 309 8.38 -17.34 -2.63
C LEU A 309 8.65 -15.83 -2.54
N VAL A 310 9.39 -15.40 -1.54
CA VAL A 310 9.70 -13.98 -1.33
C VAL A 310 10.54 -13.42 -2.47
N MET A 311 11.47 -14.21 -3.03
CA MET A 311 12.24 -13.83 -4.21
C MET A 311 11.33 -13.49 -5.40
N LYS A 312 10.27 -14.28 -5.64
CA LYS A 312 9.27 -13.98 -6.68
C LYS A 312 8.55 -12.66 -6.46
N LEU A 313 8.14 -12.39 -5.20
CA LEU A 313 7.47 -11.14 -4.87
C LEU A 313 8.37 -9.90 -5.10
N ARG A 314 9.69 -10.05 -4.98
CA ARG A 314 10.67 -8.98 -5.24
C ARG A 314 10.80 -8.57 -6.71
N MET A 315 10.31 -9.39 -7.64
CA MET A 315 10.51 -9.21 -9.09
C MET A 315 9.30 -8.70 -9.85
N VAL A 316 8.13 -8.61 -9.21
CA VAL A 316 6.89 -8.22 -9.91
C VAL A 316 6.91 -6.74 -10.27
N ARG A 317 6.81 -6.42 -11.57
CA ARG A 317 6.87 -5.04 -12.11
C ARG A 317 6.09 -4.93 -13.41
N PHE A 318 5.61 -3.70 -13.70
CA PHE A 318 5.05 -3.33 -14.99
C PHE A 318 5.85 -2.20 -15.64
N LEU A 319 5.72 -2.05 -16.96
CA LEU A 319 6.28 -0.93 -17.69
C LEU A 319 5.61 0.38 -17.30
N ARG A 320 6.38 1.35 -16.81
CA ARG A 320 5.95 2.67 -16.36
C ARG A 320 6.76 3.77 -17.05
N THR A 321 6.30 5.02 -16.92
CA THR A 321 7.04 6.20 -17.38
C THR A 321 7.94 6.74 -16.28
N PRO A 322 9.01 7.50 -16.62
CA PRO A 322 9.83 8.18 -15.62
C PRO A 322 9.02 9.14 -14.71
N GLU A 323 7.95 9.75 -15.19
CA GLU A 323 7.08 10.60 -14.38
C GLU A 323 6.34 9.79 -13.31
N TYR A 324 5.92 8.57 -13.64
CA TYR A 324 5.35 7.64 -12.67
C TYR A 324 6.41 7.25 -11.62
N ASP A 325 7.61 6.93 -12.07
CA ASP A 325 8.72 6.55 -11.18
C ASP A 325 9.10 7.68 -10.23
N GLN A 326 9.07 8.93 -10.66
CA GLN A 326 9.26 10.09 -9.79
C GLN A 326 8.16 10.23 -8.73
N LEU A 327 6.92 9.94 -9.09
CA LEU A 327 5.80 10.03 -8.16
C LEU A 327 5.85 8.95 -7.07
N PHE A 328 6.31 7.74 -7.41
CA PHE A 328 6.27 6.56 -6.55
C PHE A 328 7.65 5.99 -6.20
N SER A 329 8.72 6.66 -6.61
CA SER A 329 10.13 6.23 -6.40
C SER A 329 10.43 4.86 -7.00
N GLY A 330 10.14 4.71 -8.27
CA GLY A 330 10.25 3.49 -9.05
C GLY A 330 8.90 2.97 -9.54
N ASP A 331 8.87 1.70 -9.86
CA ASP A 331 7.68 1.01 -10.37
C ASP A 331 7.14 -0.08 -9.40
N PRO A 332 7.01 0.19 -8.08
CA PRO A 332 6.54 -0.80 -7.13
C PRO A 332 5.10 -1.18 -7.42
N ILE A 333 4.73 -2.41 -7.06
CA ILE A 333 3.34 -2.86 -7.04
C ILE A 333 2.81 -3.09 -5.63
N TRP A 334 3.62 -2.79 -4.62
CA TRP A 334 3.29 -2.92 -3.20
C TRP A 334 2.77 -4.32 -2.84
N ALA A 335 3.58 -5.33 -3.13
CA ALA A 335 3.36 -6.69 -2.65
C ALA A 335 3.54 -6.70 -1.13
N THR A 336 2.46 -6.48 -0.39
CA THR A 336 2.47 -6.36 1.07
C THR A 336 2.09 -7.69 1.70
N GLU A 337 2.86 -8.14 2.69
CA GLU A 337 2.56 -9.32 3.51
C GLU A 337 2.45 -8.89 4.97
N SER A 338 1.31 -9.19 5.60
CA SER A 338 1.05 -8.91 7.02
C SER A 338 1.37 -10.13 7.86
N ILE A 339 2.10 -9.94 8.96
CA ILE A 339 2.51 -10.98 9.91
C ILE A 339 2.21 -10.58 11.36
N GLY A 340 2.25 -11.51 12.27
CA GLY A 340 2.00 -11.26 13.69
C GLY A 340 0.52 -11.03 14.01
N GLY A 341 0.24 -10.19 15.00
CA GLY A 341 -1.08 -9.89 15.51
C GLY A 341 -1.65 -10.92 16.45
N MET A 342 -2.84 -10.63 16.98
CA MET A 342 -3.58 -11.47 17.94
C MET A 342 -4.88 -11.97 17.34
N GLY A 343 -5.32 -13.16 17.76
CA GLY A 343 -6.64 -13.68 17.48
C GLY A 343 -7.71 -13.01 18.35
N LEU A 344 -8.96 -13.02 17.87
CA LEU A 344 -10.12 -12.61 18.68
C LEU A 344 -10.31 -13.47 19.93
N ASP A 345 -9.72 -14.66 19.97
CA ASP A 345 -9.72 -15.60 21.10
C ASP A 345 -8.56 -15.36 22.09
N GLY A 346 -7.75 -14.32 21.87
CA GLY A 346 -6.62 -13.95 22.71
C GLY A 346 -5.33 -14.74 22.48
N ARG A 347 -5.31 -15.71 21.55
CA ARG A 347 -4.07 -16.39 21.17
C ARG A 347 -3.27 -15.50 20.21
N THR A 348 -1.94 -15.55 20.32
CA THR A 348 -1.10 -14.90 19.29
C THR A 348 -1.23 -15.61 17.95
N LEU A 349 -1.24 -14.84 16.85
CA LEU A 349 -1.20 -15.38 15.48
C LEU A 349 0.24 -15.48 14.95
N VAL A 350 1.22 -15.21 15.78
CA VAL A 350 2.63 -15.45 15.47
C VAL A 350 2.86 -16.95 15.30
N THR A 351 3.49 -17.33 14.20
CA THR A 351 3.90 -18.69 13.87
C THR A 351 5.38 -18.72 13.49
N ARG A 352 5.99 -19.90 13.41
CA ARG A 352 7.38 -20.05 12.94
C ARG A 352 7.58 -19.47 11.55
N THR A 353 6.58 -19.56 10.67
CA THR A 353 6.69 -19.01 9.31
C THR A 353 6.70 -17.48 9.29
N ASN A 354 6.18 -16.78 10.31
CA ASN A 354 6.42 -15.33 10.44
C ASN A 354 7.91 -15.02 10.60
N PHE A 355 8.63 -15.81 11.40
CA PHE A 355 10.08 -15.69 11.55
C PHE A 355 10.81 -16.05 10.24
N ARG A 356 10.38 -17.10 9.52
CA ARG A 356 10.98 -17.50 8.23
C ARG A 356 10.84 -16.38 7.19
N VAL A 357 9.69 -15.69 7.15
CA VAL A 357 9.46 -14.54 6.25
C VAL A 357 10.41 -13.38 6.60
N LEU A 358 10.55 -13.04 7.88
CA LEU A 358 11.51 -12.02 8.32
C LEU A 358 12.96 -12.41 7.99
N HIS A 359 13.30 -13.70 8.14
CA HIS A 359 14.65 -14.21 7.89
C HIS A 359 15.08 -14.13 6.41
N THR A 360 14.14 -14.04 5.48
CA THR A 360 14.46 -13.78 4.07
C THR A 360 15.24 -12.49 3.84
N LEU A 361 15.10 -11.51 4.75
CA LEU A 361 15.86 -10.27 4.73
C LEU A 361 17.35 -10.45 5.09
N TYR A 362 17.70 -11.55 5.75
CA TYR A 362 19.09 -11.97 5.98
C TYR A 362 19.58 -12.89 4.85
N ASN A 363 18.78 -13.88 4.45
CA ASN A 363 19.17 -14.84 3.43
C ASN A 363 19.39 -14.22 2.04
N MET A 364 18.65 -13.15 1.71
CA MET A 364 18.73 -12.46 0.41
C MET A 364 19.04 -10.96 0.55
N GLY A 365 19.29 -10.48 1.78
CA GLY A 365 19.53 -9.06 2.07
C GLY A 365 18.27 -8.18 2.09
N PRO A 366 18.41 -6.92 2.53
CA PRO A 366 17.33 -5.95 2.61
C PRO A 366 16.59 -5.76 1.29
N SER A 367 15.28 -5.53 1.36
CA SER A 367 14.47 -5.27 0.17
C SER A 367 13.22 -4.46 0.54
N PRO A 368 12.79 -3.53 -0.34
CA PRO A 368 11.55 -2.80 -0.14
C PRO A 368 10.29 -3.65 -0.32
N GLU A 369 10.36 -4.74 -1.08
CA GLU A 369 9.24 -5.63 -1.34
C GLU A 369 9.65 -7.10 -1.12
N PRO A 370 8.71 -7.92 -0.62
CA PRO A 370 7.39 -7.53 -0.15
C PRO A 370 7.49 -6.51 0.99
N ASN A 371 6.51 -5.59 1.06
CA ASN A 371 6.41 -4.66 2.20
C ASN A 371 5.90 -5.45 3.42
N ILE A 372 6.81 -6.02 4.19
CA ILE A 372 6.47 -6.84 5.36
C ILE A 372 5.92 -5.91 6.45
N THR A 373 4.69 -6.16 6.86
CA THR A 373 3.97 -5.38 7.85
C THR A 373 3.70 -6.21 9.09
N VAL A 374 4.24 -5.80 10.22
CA VAL A 374 4.00 -6.44 11.52
C VAL A 374 2.75 -5.85 12.12
N LEU A 375 1.73 -6.66 12.35
CA LEU A 375 0.55 -6.29 13.12
C LEU A 375 0.94 -6.36 14.61
N TRP A 376 1.21 -5.18 15.17
CA TRP A 376 1.79 -5.05 16.51
C TRP A 376 0.72 -5.03 17.60
N SER A 377 0.96 -5.79 18.66
CA SER A 377 0.18 -5.78 19.91
C SER A 377 1.13 -5.85 21.08
N GLU A 378 0.78 -5.24 22.20
CA GLU A 378 1.53 -5.39 23.44
C GLU A 378 1.57 -6.84 23.91
N GLN A 379 0.59 -7.66 23.53
CA GLN A 379 0.47 -9.07 23.89
C GLN A 379 1.30 -10.02 23.00
N LEU A 380 2.02 -9.51 22.00
CA LEU A 380 2.88 -10.35 21.17
C LEU A 380 3.99 -10.99 21.99
N PRO A 381 4.43 -12.23 21.64
CA PRO A 381 5.56 -12.88 22.28
C PRO A 381 6.82 -12.01 22.27
N GLN A 382 7.51 -11.92 23.41
CA GLN A 382 8.69 -11.05 23.54
C GLN A 382 9.80 -11.41 22.55
N GLY A 383 10.04 -12.69 22.29
CA GLY A 383 11.03 -13.15 21.30
C GLY A 383 10.71 -12.68 19.89
N PHE A 384 9.42 -12.58 19.53
CA PHE A 384 8.99 -12.04 18.24
C PHE A 384 9.16 -10.51 18.16
N LYS A 385 8.79 -9.79 19.22
CA LYS A 385 8.98 -8.33 19.33
C LYS A 385 10.46 -7.94 19.14
N GLU A 386 11.35 -8.61 19.88
CA GLU A 386 12.79 -8.35 19.81
C GLU A 386 13.37 -8.71 18.43
N PHE A 387 12.92 -9.81 17.82
CA PHE A 387 13.35 -10.18 16.48
C PHE A 387 12.88 -9.18 15.42
N CYS A 388 11.64 -8.69 15.50
CA CYS A 388 11.16 -7.60 14.62
C CYS A 388 11.99 -6.33 14.79
N ALA A 389 12.28 -5.94 16.04
CA ALA A 389 13.13 -4.78 16.34
C ALA A 389 14.54 -4.95 15.74
N LYS A 390 15.15 -6.14 15.91
CA LYS A 390 16.44 -6.49 15.30
C LYS A 390 16.40 -6.33 13.76
N VAL A 391 15.39 -6.89 13.11
CA VAL A 391 15.24 -6.80 11.65
C VAL A 391 15.10 -5.34 11.19
N SER A 392 14.37 -4.51 11.94
CA SER A 392 14.28 -3.06 11.63
C SER A 392 15.62 -2.36 11.79
N ILE A 393 16.38 -2.65 12.84
CA ILE A 393 17.71 -2.09 13.08
C ILE A 393 18.69 -2.47 11.96
N ASP A 394 18.67 -3.72 11.55
CA ASP A 394 19.61 -4.26 10.57
C ASP A 394 19.26 -3.89 9.12
N THR A 395 17.96 -3.71 8.79
CA THR A 395 17.53 -3.70 7.39
C THR A 395 16.65 -2.52 6.97
N SER A 396 15.98 -1.84 7.90
CA SER A 396 14.94 -0.82 7.63
C SER A 396 13.87 -1.28 6.60
N SER A 397 13.60 -2.61 6.52
CA SER A 397 12.76 -3.20 5.46
C SER A 397 11.33 -3.51 5.89
N ILE A 398 10.98 -3.37 7.17
CA ILE A 398 9.66 -3.70 7.69
C ILE A 398 8.96 -2.49 8.31
N GLN A 399 7.64 -2.57 8.42
CA GLN A 399 6.79 -1.56 9.06
C GLN A 399 5.87 -2.20 10.09
N TYR A 400 5.19 -1.36 10.85
CA TYR A 400 4.33 -1.77 11.96
C TYR A 400 2.96 -1.10 11.89
N GLU A 401 1.93 -1.84 12.28
CA GLU A 401 0.54 -1.39 12.35
C GLU A 401 -0.07 -1.82 13.69
N ASN A 402 -0.89 -0.99 14.28
CA ASN A 402 -1.51 -1.21 15.58
C ASN A 402 -2.65 -2.25 15.48
N ASP A 403 -2.36 -3.50 15.83
CA ASP A 403 -3.34 -4.58 15.82
C ASP A 403 -4.43 -4.39 16.89
N ASP A 404 -4.07 -3.84 18.06
CA ASP A 404 -5.00 -3.64 19.17
C ASP A 404 -6.05 -2.56 18.87
N LEU A 405 -5.72 -1.61 17.98
CA LEU A 405 -6.65 -0.61 17.47
C LEU A 405 -7.51 -1.16 16.31
N MET A 406 -6.91 -1.88 15.36
CA MET A 406 -7.58 -2.30 14.13
C MET A 406 -8.42 -3.56 14.29
N ARG A 407 -7.95 -4.56 15.02
CA ARG A 407 -8.65 -5.83 15.21
C ARG A 407 -10.08 -5.65 15.79
N PRO A 408 -10.30 -4.84 16.84
CA PRO A 408 -11.64 -4.56 17.34
C PRO A 408 -12.50 -3.79 16.34
N ASP A 409 -11.95 -2.79 15.64
CA ASP A 409 -12.70 -1.97 14.67
C ASP A 409 -13.26 -2.82 13.52
N PHE A 410 -12.51 -3.79 13.03
CA PHE A 410 -12.97 -4.74 12.01
C PHE A 410 -13.77 -5.92 12.57
N ASN A 411 -13.77 -6.13 13.89
CA ASN A 411 -14.27 -7.34 14.53
C ASN A 411 -13.76 -8.61 13.80
N SER A 412 -12.50 -8.62 13.44
CA SER A 412 -11.87 -9.69 12.68
C SER A 412 -10.38 -9.75 12.98
N ASP A 413 -9.85 -10.98 13.09
CA ASP A 413 -8.44 -11.29 13.16
C ASP A 413 -7.88 -11.78 11.80
N ASP A 414 -8.72 -11.84 10.76
CA ASP A 414 -8.33 -12.22 9.40
C ASP A 414 -8.37 -11.02 8.46
N TYR A 415 -7.66 -9.96 8.85
CA TYR A 415 -7.42 -8.79 8.03
C TYR A 415 -5.94 -8.66 7.69
N ALA A 416 -5.63 -7.89 6.67
CA ALA A 416 -4.27 -7.56 6.28
C ALA A 416 -4.17 -6.12 5.79
N ILE A 417 -2.95 -5.64 5.67
CA ILE A 417 -2.67 -4.29 5.18
C ILE A 417 -2.52 -4.34 3.66
N ALA A 418 -3.29 -3.50 3.00
CA ALA A 418 -3.17 -3.30 1.56
C ALA A 418 -2.25 -2.13 1.26
N CYS A 419 -1.31 -2.33 0.34
CA CYS A 419 -0.39 -1.28 -0.10
C CYS A 419 0.55 -0.84 1.04
N CYS A 420 0.20 0.27 1.66
CA CYS A 420 1.02 0.97 2.64
C CYS A 420 0.47 0.82 4.06
N VAL A 421 -0.78 1.27 4.27
CA VAL A 421 -1.37 1.49 5.61
C VAL A 421 -2.86 1.13 5.70
N SER A 422 -3.47 0.62 4.64
CA SER A 422 -4.93 0.44 4.55
C SER A 422 -5.35 -0.96 5.00
N PRO A 423 -6.00 -1.12 6.15
CA PRO A 423 -6.46 -2.43 6.59
C PRO A 423 -7.74 -2.85 5.86
N MET A 424 -7.89 -4.16 5.59
CA MET A 424 -9.13 -4.76 5.09
C MET A 424 -9.22 -6.24 5.42
N VAL A 425 -10.45 -6.72 5.62
CA VAL A 425 -10.72 -8.15 5.86
C VAL A 425 -10.53 -8.92 4.56
N ILE A 426 -9.66 -9.93 4.59
CA ILE A 426 -9.21 -10.68 3.42
C ILE A 426 -10.38 -11.43 2.77
N GLY A 427 -10.55 -11.26 1.45
CA GLY A 427 -11.58 -11.91 0.66
C GLY A 427 -13.01 -11.45 0.93
N LYS A 428 -13.25 -10.51 1.87
CA LYS A 428 -14.58 -9.99 2.24
C LYS A 428 -14.73 -8.50 1.97
N GLN A 429 -13.62 -7.78 1.91
CA GLN A 429 -13.59 -6.35 1.62
C GLN A 429 -12.74 -6.05 0.40
N MET A 430 -13.07 -4.97 -0.29
CA MET A 430 -12.24 -4.38 -1.33
C MET A 430 -12.27 -2.86 -1.19
N GLN A 431 -11.23 -2.19 -1.63
CA GLN A 431 -11.16 -0.74 -1.56
C GLN A 431 -10.99 -0.13 -2.95
N PHE A 432 -11.82 0.83 -3.25
CA PHE A 432 -11.61 1.74 -4.36
C PHE A 432 -10.44 2.67 -4.05
N PHE A 433 -9.36 2.53 -4.82
CA PHE A 433 -8.13 3.28 -4.62
C PHE A 433 -8.35 4.79 -4.80
N GLY A 434 -7.80 5.58 -3.88
CA GLY A 434 -7.97 7.02 -3.86
C GLY A 434 -6.75 7.79 -4.36
N ALA A 435 -6.84 9.09 -4.14
CA ALA A 435 -5.83 10.09 -4.42
C ALA A 435 -5.45 10.83 -3.13
N ARG A 436 -4.96 12.05 -3.27
CA ARG A 436 -4.68 12.93 -2.11
C ARG A 436 -5.21 14.33 -2.38
N ALA A 437 -5.99 14.86 -1.43
CA ALA A 437 -6.40 16.24 -1.36
C ALA A 437 -5.34 17.07 -0.62
N ASN A 438 -4.82 18.12 -1.23
CA ASN A 438 -3.76 18.97 -0.66
C ASN A 438 -4.38 20.08 0.20
N LEU A 439 -4.39 19.90 1.52
CA LEU A 439 -4.97 20.86 2.47
C LEU A 439 -4.19 22.18 2.55
N ALA A 440 -2.87 22.14 2.42
CA ALA A 440 -2.06 23.36 2.41
C ALA A 440 -2.40 24.26 1.22
N LYS A 441 -2.63 23.66 0.04
CA LYS A 441 -3.04 24.40 -1.15
C LYS A 441 -4.48 24.91 -1.05
N THR A 442 -5.35 24.15 -0.39
CA THR A 442 -6.73 24.56 -0.11
C THR A 442 -6.78 25.79 0.79
N LEU A 443 -5.89 25.89 1.78
CA LEU A 443 -5.71 27.07 2.60
C LEU A 443 -5.31 28.30 1.76
N LEU A 444 -4.35 28.14 0.83
CA LEU A 444 -3.94 29.22 -0.06
C LEU A 444 -5.08 29.68 -0.99
N TYR A 445 -5.90 28.73 -1.48
CA TYR A 445 -7.10 29.07 -2.24
C TYR A 445 -8.13 29.84 -1.42
N ALA A 446 -8.30 29.50 -0.14
CA ALA A 446 -9.18 30.24 0.77
C ALA A 446 -8.72 31.69 0.94
N ILE A 447 -7.41 31.91 1.08
CA ILE A 447 -6.83 33.26 1.19
C ILE A 447 -6.97 34.05 -0.14
N ASN A 448 -6.78 33.37 -1.28
CA ASN A 448 -6.70 33.97 -2.60
C ASN A 448 -8.02 33.94 -3.40
N GLY A 449 -9.15 33.68 -2.75
CA GLY A 449 -10.45 33.68 -3.44
C GLY A 449 -10.60 32.60 -4.51
N GLY A 450 -9.93 31.46 -4.36
CA GLY A 450 -9.97 30.33 -5.28
C GLY A 450 -8.95 30.38 -6.43
N VAL A 451 -8.08 31.37 -6.45
CA VAL A 451 -7.02 31.53 -7.45
C VAL A 451 -5.80 30.72 -7.01
N ASP A 452 -5.25 29.94 -7.94
CA ASP A 452 -4.02 29.19 -7.73
C ASP A 452 -2.82 30.15 -7.64
N GLU A 453 -2.08 30.08 -6.57
CA GLU A 453 -0.98 31.00 -6.24
C GLU A 453 0.22 30.90 -7.21
N LYS A 454 0.31 29.78 -7.95
CA LYS A 454 1.41 29.53 -8.90
C LYS A 454 0.97 29.78 -10.34
N SER A 455 -0.11 29.16 -10.80
CA SER A 455 -0.55 29.30 -12.20
C SER A 455 -1.37 30.55 -12.45
N LYS A 456 -1.90 31.18 -11.40
CA LYS A 456 -2.84 32.30 -11.44
C LYS A 456 -4.19 31.96 -12.08
N ASP A 457 -4.46 30.67 -12.31
CA ASP A 457 -5.75 30.21 -12.82
C ASP A 457 -6.80 30.22 -11.70
N GLN A 458 -8.06 30.50 -12.04
CA GLN A 458 -9.20 30.27 -11.14
C GLN A 458 -9.47 28.77 -11.06
N VAL A 459 -9.09 28.13 -9.97
CA VAL A 459 -9.24 26.68 -9.76
C VAL A 459 -10.39 26.37 -8.81
N GLY A 460 -10.41 27.01 -7.66
CA GLY A 460 -11.50 26.90 -6.67
C GLY A 460 -12.69 27.79 -6.97
N PRO A 461 -13.74 27.76 -6.13
CA PRO A 461 -14.86 28.69 -6.21
C PRO A 461 -14.38 30.14 -6.18
N LYS A 462 -14.92 30.94 -7.07
CA LYS A 462 -14.59 32.37 -7.10
C LYS A 462 -15.22 33.08 -5.91
N THR A 463 -14.37 33.63 -5.04
CA THR A 463 -14.77 34.50 -3.92
C THR A 463 -13.83 35.72 -3.89
N GLU A 464 -14.19 36.74 -3.13
CA GLU A 464 -13.27 37.85 -2.90
C GLU A 464 -12.06 37.36 -2.08
N PRO A 465 -10.83 37.70 -2.46
CA PRO A 465 -9.65 37.38 -1.65
C PRO A 465 -9.75 37.99 -0.25
N ILE A 466 -9.11 37.39 0.73
CA ILE A 466 -8.97 37.97 2.07
C ILE A 466 -7.91 39.06 1.98
N MET A 467 -8.30 40.31 2.11
CA MET A 467 -7.42 41.47 1.87
C MET A 467 -6.88 42.09 3.16
N ASP A 468 -7.11 41.49 4.32
CA ASP A 468 -6.62 41.97 5.60
C ASP A 468 -5.09 42.16 5.62
N GLU A 469 -4.60 43.19 6.28
CA GLU A 469 -3.16 43.45 6.46
C GLU A 469 -2.51 42.36 7.31
N VAL A 470 -3.21 41.88 8.33
CA VAL A 470 -2.85 40.73 9.18
C VAL A 470 -3.97 39.72 9.06
N LEU A 471 -3.66 38.49 8.73
CA LEU A 471 -4.68 37.44 8.59
C LEU A 471 -5.35 37.15 9.94
N ASP A 472 -6.69 37.15 9.93
CA ASP A 472 -7.51 36.75 11.05
C ASP A 472 -7.83 35.25 10.99
N TYR A 473 -7.61 34.54 12.11
CA TYR A 473 -7.76 33.08 12.15
C TYR A 473 -9.20 32.64 11.82
N ASP A 474 -10.20 33.27 12.46
CA ASP A 474 -11.59 32.83 12.28
C ASP A 474 -12.06 33.06 10.84
N THR A 475 -11.68 34.18 10.23
CA THR A 475 -11.97 34.50 8.83
C THR A 475 -11.34 33.51 7.86
N VAL A 476 -10.06 33.19 8.06
CA VAL A 476 -9.31 32.25 7.21
C VAL A 476 -9.87 30.84 7.38
N PHE A 477 -10.10 30.41 8.62
CA PHE A 477 -10.57 29.05 8.92
C PHE A 477 -11.99 28.82 8.38
N GLU A 478 -12.93 29.76 8.59
CA GLU A 478 -14.29 29.66 8.02
C GLU A 478 -14.26 29.58 6.49
N ARG A 479 -13.39 30.36 5.86
CA ARG A 479 -13.22 30.33 4.40
C ARG A 479 -12.62 28.99 3.95
N MET A 480 -11.59 28.49 4.62
CA MET A 480 -10.98 27.20 4.31
C MET A 480 -11.98 26.06 4.48
N ASP A 481 -12.83 26.10 5.49
CA ASP A 481 -13.88 25.11 5.72
C ASP A 481 -14.84 24.99 4.51
N LYS A 482 -15.27 26.12 3.96
CA LYS A 482 -16.09 26.16 2.72
C LYS A 482 -15.33 25.62 1.49
N PHE A 483 -14.02 25.88 1.39
CA PHE A 483 -13.20 25.35 0.31
C PHE A 483 -12.98 23.84 0.45
N MET A 484 -12.95 23.32 1.66
CA MET A 484 -12.93 21.88 1.91
C MET A 484 -14.23 21.18 1.43
N ASP A 485 -15.42 21.81 1.54
CA ASP A 485 -16.67 21.29 0.97
C ASP A 485 -16.59 21.17 -0.55
N TRP A 486 -16.10 22.21 -1.21
CA TRP A 486 -15.87 22.17 -2.65
C TRP A 486 -14.87 21.08 -3.05
N LEU A 487 -13.74 20.99 -2.33
CA LEU A 487 -12.70 20.00 -2.59
C LEU A 487 -13.22 18.57 -2.43
N ALA A 488 -13.98 18.30 -1.35
CA ALA A 488 -14.61 17.00 -1.12
C ALA A 488 -15.55 16.62 -2.28
N THR A 489 -16.34 17.57 -2.79
CA THR A 489 -17.21 17.39 -3.95
C THR A 489 -16.43 17.00 -5.20
N GLN A 490 -15.37 17.74 -5.55
CA GLN A 490 -14.54 17.44 -6.72
C GLN A 490 -13.85 16.09 -6.59
N TYR A 491 -13.34 15.79 -5.38
CA TYR A 491 -12.61 14.57 -5.09
C TYR A 491 -13.50 13.33 -5.22
N VAL A 492 -14.64 13.28 -4.52
CA VAL A 492 -15.56 12.13 -4.59
C VAL A 492 -16.14 11.96 -5.98
N THR A 493 -16.46 13.06 -6.69
CA THR A 493 -16.93 13.01 -8.08
C THR A 493 -15.88 12.37 -8.99
N ALA A 494 -14.61 12.78 -8.86
CA ALA A 494 -13.52 12.19 -9.66
C ALA A 494 -13.38 10.70 -9.39
N LEU A 495 -13.40 10.27 -8.11
CA LEU A 495 -13.29 8.85 -7.75
C LEU A 495 -14.48 8.03 -8.25
N ASN A 496 -15.71 8.55 -8.17
CA ASN A 496 -16.90 7.88 -8.71
C ASN A 496 -16.75 7.61 -10.21
N ILE A 497 -16.30 8.59 -10.97
CA ILE A 497 -16.04 8.47 -12.42
C ILE A 497 -14.98 7.39 -12.68
N ILE A 498 -13.85 7.48 -11.97
CA ILE A 498 -12.72 6.55 -12.13
C ILE A 498 -13.17 5.12 -11.89
N HIS A 499 -13.80 4.84 -10.74
CA HIS A 499 -14.12 3.47 -10.35
C HIS A 499 -15.28 2.88 -11.18
N TYR A 500 -16.20 3.71 -11.64
CA TYR A 500 -17.17 3.27 -12.65
C TYR A 500 -16.46 2.79 -13.93
N MET A 501 -15.47 3.57 -14.39
CA MET A 501 -14.74 3.22 -15.63
C MET A 501 -13.82 2.02 -15.45
N HIS A 502 -13.25 1.84 -14.26
CA HIS A 502 -12.51 0.62 -13.92
C HIS A 502 -13.39 -0.63 -14.00
N ASP A 503 -14.55 -0.63 -13.37
CA ASP A 503 -15.48 -1.77 -13.42
C ASP A 503 -15.94 -2.05 -14.85
N LYS A 504 -16.12 -1.00 -15.65
CA LYS A 504 -16.62 -1.14 -17.03
C LYS A 504 -15.58 -1.64 -18.02
N TYR A 505 -14.32 -1.20 -17.90
CA TYR A 505 -13.30 -1.41 -18.94
C TYR A 505 -12.08 -2.19 -18.46
N SER A 506 -11.92 -2.39 -17.15
CA SER A 506 -10.76 -3.08 -16.57
C SER A 506 -11.11 -3.83 -15.28
N TYR A 507 -12.17 -4.64 -15.34
CA TYR A 507 -12.60 -5.43 -14.19
C TYR A 507 -11.54 -6.47 -13.80
N GLU A 508 -11.18 -6.53 -12.51
CA GLU A 508 -10.14 -7.40 -11.98
C GLU A 508 -10.68 -8.80 -11.64
N ALA A 509 -11.10 -9.54 -12.65
CA ALA A 509 -11.81 -10.81 -12.49
C ALA A 509 -11.03 -11.87 -11.70
N ALA A 510 -9.73 -12.02 -11.96
CA ALA A 510 -8.89 -13.02 -11.27
C ALA A 510 -8.79 -12.76 -9.77
N LEU A 511 -8.63 -11.50 -9.39
CA LEU A 511 -8.56 -11.08 -8.00
C LEU A 511 -9.90 -11.21 -7.31
N MET A 512 -10.98 -10.73 -7.96
CA MET A 512 -12.34 -10.78 -7.41
C MET A 512 -12.90 -12.20 -7.35
N ALA A 513 -12.40 -13.14 -8.15
CA ALA A 513 -12.73 -14.57 -8.02
C ALA A 513 -12.38 -15.15 -6.64
N LEU A 514 -11.43 -14.53 -5.94
CA LEU A 514 -10.94 -14.93 -4.63
C LEU A 514 -11.59 -14.12 -3.49
N HIS A 515 -12.75 -13.53 -3.75
CA HIS A 515 -13.59 -12.83 -2.77
C HIS A 515 -14.95 -13.52 -2.61
N ASP A 516 -15.60 -13.22 -1.52
CA ASP A 516 -17.00 -13.58 -1.31
C ASP A 516 -17.88 -12.86 -2.34
N ARG A 517 -19.10 -13.41 -2.58
CA ARG A 517 -20.04 -12.79 -3.53
C ARG A 517 -20.43 -11.37 -3.13
N ASP A 518 -20.72 -11.17 -1.85
CA ASP A 518 -21.21 -9.91 -1.30
C ASP A 518 -20.04 -9.14 -0.62
N VAL A 519 -19.24 -8.48 -1.46
CA VAL A 519 -18.05 -7.74 -1.02
C VAL A 519 -18.43 -6.40 -0.42
N LYS A 520 -17.95 -6.12 0.79
CA LYS A 520 -18.02 -4.77 1.39
C LYS A 520 -17.01 -3.85 0.69
N ARG A 521 -17.48 -2.72 0.19
CA ARG A 521 -16.63 -1.76 -0.54
C ARG A 521 -16.33 -0.53 0.31
N THR A 522 -15.08 -0.09 0.27
CA THR A 522 -14.64 1.20 0.80
C THR A 522 -14.09 2.08 -0.33
N MET A 523 -14.03 3.38 -0.12
CA MET A 523 -13.44 4.35 -1.05
C MET A 523 -12.43 5.22 -0.33
N ALA A 524 -11.17 5.10 -0.72
CA ALA A 524 -10.08 5.83 -0.07
C ALA A 524 -10.05 7.30 -0.48
N CYS A 525 -10.12 8.21 0.49
CA CYS A 525 -10.09 9.66 0.29
C CYS A 525 -8.95 10.27 1.11
N GLY A 526 -7.70 10.12 0.65
CA GLY A 526 -6.53 10.57 1.39
C GLY A 526 -6.34 12.10 1.38
N ILE A 527 -5.64 12.59 2.40
CA ILE A 527 -5.19 13.98 2.51
C ILE A 527 -3.66 14.07 2.54
N ALA A 528 -3.13 15.21 2.10
CA ALA A 528 -1.72 15.56 2.15
C ALA A 528 -1.53 16.98 2.69
N GLY A 529 -0.36 17.26 3.26
CA GLY A 529 -0.02 18.58 3.76
C GLY A 529 -0.68 18.94 5.09
N LEU A 530 -1.04 17.93 5.90
CA LEU A 530 -1.68 18.15 7.21
C LEU A 530 -0.82 19.02 8.12
N SER A 531 0.46 18.69 8.31
CA SER A 531 1.37 19.47 9.17
C SER A 531 1.57 20.89 8.66
N VAL A 532 1.65 21.10 7.34
CA VAL A 532 1.78 22.44 6.75
C VAL A 532 0.51 23.26 6.98
N ALA A 533 -0.67 22.66 6.80
CA ALA A 533 -1.94 23.35 7.03
C ALA A 533 -2.15 23.68 8.51
N ALA A 534 -1.85 22.71 9.41
CA ALA A 534 -1.96 22.91 10.86
C ALA A 534 -1.00 24.00 11.37
N ASP A 535 0.28 23.94 10.95
CA ASP A 535 1.28 24.96 11.31
C ASP A 535 0.93 26.34 10.75
N SER A 536 0.39 26.41 9.52
CA SER A 536 -0.05 27.66 8.91
C SER A 536 -1.21 28.29 9.67
N LEU A 537 -2.20 27.49 10.06
CA LEU A 537 -3.32 27.95 10.88
C LEU A 537 -2.86 28.34 12.30
N SER A 538 -1.92 27.59 12.87
CA SER A 538 -1.30 27.93 14.15
C SER A 538 -0.55 29.26 14.08
N ALA A 539 0.23 29.50 13.02
CA ALA A 539 0.91 30.77 12.81
C ALA A 539 -0.08 31.94 12.71
N ILE A 540 -1.17 31.79 11.96
CA ILE A 540 -2.22 32.80 11.83
C ILE A 540 -2.91 33.05 13.18
N LYS A 541 -3.09 32.03 14.02
CA LYS A 541 -3.78 32.10 15.30
C LYS A 541 -2.92 32.72 16.42
N TYR A 542 -1.63 32.40 16.47
CA TYR A 542 -0.77 32.70 17.62
C TYR A 542 0.35 33.71 17.31
N ALA A 543 0.63 33.98 16.04
CA ALA A 543 1.56 35.03 15.60
C ALA A 543 0.81 36.08 14.75
N LYS A 544 1.53 37.03 14.20
CA LYS A 544 0.99 37.97 13.19
C LYS A 544 1.48 37.58 11.83
N VAL A 545 0.59 37.14 10.97
CA VAL A 545 0.92 36.74 9.59
C VAL A 545 0.41 37.80 8.62
N LYS A 546 1.34 38.45 7.90
CA LYS A 546 1.04 39.48 6.90
C LYS A 546 1.26 38.90 5.50
N PRO A 547 0.22 38.80 4.65
CA PRO A 547 0.38 38.33 3.28
C PRO A 547 1.07 39.39 2.40
N ILE A 548 2.12 38.95 1.68
CA ILE A 548 2.76 39.74 0.63
C ILE A 548 2.05 39.38 -0.68
N ARG A 549 1.48 40.38 -1.34
CA ARG A 549 0.66 40.21 -2.55
C ARG A 549 1.37 40.68 -3.79
N ASP A 550 1.10 40.01 -4.91
CA ASP A 550 1.53 40.46 -6.22
C ASP A 550 0.59 41.59 -6.76
N GLU A 551 0.90 42.05 -7.96
CA GLU A 551 0.16 43.13 -8.65
C GLU A 551 -1.34 42.80 -8.89
N ASN A 552 -1.70 41.52 -8.86
CA ASN A 552 -3.07 41.03 -9.00
C ASN A 552 -3.79 40.82 -7.65
N GLY A 553 -3.14 41.16 -6.55
CA GLY A 553 -3.67 41.00 -5.19
C GLY A 553 -3.56 39.57 -4.64
N ILE A 554 -2.86 38.66 -5.31
CA ILE A 554 -2.67 37.28 -4.90
C ILE A 554 -1.56 37.22 -3.85
N ALA A 555 -1.83 36.61 -2.69
CA ALA A 555 -0.80 36.35 -1.68
C ALA A 555 0.18 35.32 -2.20
N VAL A 556 1.44 35.74 -2.35
CA VAL A 556 2.54 34.95 -2.91
C VAL A 556 3.65 34.67 -1.88
N ASP A 557 3.64 35.39 -0.76
CA ASP A 557 4.55 35.19 0.36
C ASP A 557 3.90 35.69 1.66
N PHE A 558 4.52 35.42 2.81
CA PHE A 558 4.01 35.77 4.12
C PHE A 558 5.15 36.21 5.04
N GLU A 559 4.94 37.34 5.72
CA GLU A 559 5.77 37.78 6.84
C GLU A 559 5.16 37.31 8.15
N ILE A 560 5.97 36.70 9.01
CA ILE A 560 5.51 36.15 10.30
C ILE A 560 6.24 36.94 11.41
N GLU A 561 5.48 37.59 12.27
CA GLU A 561 6.00 38.31 13.43
C GLU A 561 5.51 37.61 14.71
N GLY A 562 6.44 37.03 15.49
CA GLY A 562 6.17 36.30 16.71
C GLY A 562 6.40 34.79 16.56
N GLU A 563 6.23 34.06 17.68
CA GLU A 563 6.37 32.62 17.76
C GLU A 563 4.98 31.96 17.76
N TYR A 564 4.90 30.74 17.26
CA TYR A 564 3.67 29.94 17.22
C TYR A 564 3.97 28.46 17.46
N PRO A 565 3.01 27.69 18.03
CA PRO A 565 3.16 26.25 18.20
C PRO A 565 3.29 25.55 16.86
N GLN A 566 4.22 24.57 16.78
CA GLN A 566 4.46 23.75 15.59
C GLN A 566 4.13 22.29 15.88
N PHE A 567 3.46 21.63 14.96
CA PHE A 567 3.06 20.23 15.04
C PHE A 567 4.27 19.31 15.21
N GLY A 568 4.13 18.30 16.06
CA GLY A 568 5.19 17.34 16.36
C GLY A 568 5.96 17.65 17.66
N ASN A 569 5.45 18.53 18.50
CA ASN A 569 6.08 18.91 19.77
C ASN A 569 5.21 18.63 21.01
N ASN A 570 4.15 17.82 20.84
CA ASN A 570 3.16 17.52 21.87
C ASN A 570 2.54 18.79 22.46
N ASP A 571 2.14 19.73 21.61
CA ASP A 571 1.50 20.97 21.97
C ASP A 571 0.04 20.95 21.49
N ASP A 572 -0.91 20.83 22.42
CA ASP A 572 -2.34 20.71 22.11
C ASP A 572 -2.88 21.88 21.28
N ARG A 573 -2.27 23.07 21.39
CA ARG A 573 -2.71 24.24 20.64
C ARG A 573 -2.65 24.05 19.11
N VAL A 574 -1.71 23.27 18.62
CA VAL A 574 -1.56 22.96 17.19
C VAL A 574 -2.00 21.52 16.87
N ASP A 575 -1.81 20.58 17.80
CA ASP A 575 -2.25 19.19 17.62
C ASP A 575 -3.77 19.11 17.45
N ASP A 576 -4.55 19.89 18.24
CA ASP A 576 -6.01 20.01 18.09
C ASP A 576 -6.44 20.56 16.73
N ILE A 577 -5.67 21.50 16.15
CA ILE A 577 -5.92 22.00 14.78
C ILE A 577 -5.74 20.88 13.77
N ALA A 578 -4.69 20.07 13.91
CA ALA A 578 -4.45 18.94 13.02
C ALA A 578 -5.56 17.89 13.12
N CYS A 579 -5.99 17.56 14.34
CA CYS A 579 -7.11 16.63 14.61
C CYS A 579 -8.42 17.14 14.00
N ASP A 580 -8.76 18.42 14.20
CA ASP A 580 -9.98 19.05 13.65
C ASP A 580 -9.97 19.03 12.10
N LEU A 581 -8.84 19.27 11.46
CA LEU A 581 -8.73 19.18 9.99
C LEU A 581 -9.02 17.77 9.47
N VAL A 582 -8.50 16.74 10.13
CA VAL A 582 -8.73 15.32 9.77
C VAL A 582 -10.22 14.99 9.92
N GLU A 583 -10.81 15.30 11.05
CA GLU A 583 -12.22 15.05 11.34
C GLU A 583 -13.15 15.79 10.36
N ARG A 584 -12.95 17.09 10.16
CA ARG A 584 -13.79 17.93 9.29
C ARG A 584 -13.78 17.45 7.85
N PHE A 585 -12.60 17.18 7.29
CA PHE A 585 -12.52 16.77 5.90
C PHE A 585 -13.20 15.42 5.69
N MET A 586 -13.01 14.46 6.61
CA MET A 586 -13.69 13.17 6.54
C MET A 586 -15.23 13.32 6.63
N LYS A 587 -15.73 14.16 7.56
CA LYS A 587 -17.17 14.43 7.67
C LYS A 587 -17.76 15.01 6.38
N LYS A 588 -17.02 15.91 5.71
CA LYS A 588 -17.44 16.48 4.41
C LYS A 588 -17.46 15.43 3.31
N VAL A 589 -16.44 14.62 3.19
CA VAL A 589 -16.38 13.50 2.24
C VAL A 589 -17.53 12.52 2.45
N ALA A 590 -17.86 12.20 3.70
CA ALA A 590 -18.93 11.25 4.07
C ALA A 590 -20.33 11.70 3.67
N THR A 591 -20.56 12.98 3.38
CA THR A 591 -21.86 13.48 2.92
C THR A 591 -22.22 13.11 1.48
N HIS A 592 -21.22 12.67 0.70
CA HIS A 592 -21.37 12.42 -0.72
C HIS A 592 -21.77 10.97 -1.01
N LYS A 593 -22.60 10.81 -2.04
CA LYS A 593 -22.89 9.47 -2.58
C LYS A 593 -21.68 8.93 -3.33
N THR A 594 -21.37 7.68 -3.08
CA THR A 594 -20.23 6.97 -3.67
C THR A 594 -20.69 5.90 -4.64
N TYR A 595 -19.84 5.59 -5.61
CA TYR A 595 -20.08 4.52 -6.56
C TYR A 595 -20.26 3.17 -5.83
N ARG A 596 -21.32 2.42 -6.18
CA ARG A 596 -21.72 1.13 -5.56
C ARG A 596 -21.84 1.21 -4.03
N ASN A 597 -22.25 2.33 -3.50
CA ASN A 597 -22.41 2.59 -2.06
C ASN A 597 -21.17 2.25 -1.23
N ALA A 598 -19.97 2.47 -1.77
CA ALA A 598 -18.74 2.27 -1.04
C ALA A 598 -18.66 3.21 0.18
N THR A 599 -18.23 2.70 1.32
CA THR A 599 -18.03 3.52 2.52
C THR A 599 -16.78 4.39 2.33
N PRO A 600 -16.86 5.72 2.36
CA PRO A 600 -15.67 6.56 2.32
C PRO A 600 -14.77 6.29 3.53
N THR A 601 -13.46 6.26 3.30
CA THR A 601 -12.43 6.21 4.34
C THR A 601 -11.37 7.28 4.03
N GLN A 602 -10.63 7.72 5.03
CA GLN A 602 -9.59 8.71 4.87
C GLN A 602 -8.25 8.16 5.32
N SER A 603 -7.18 8.58 4.63
CA SER A 603 -5.80 8.37 5.07
C SER A 603 -5.03 9.69 5.18
N VAL A 604 -4.08 9.73 6.09
CA VAL A 604 -3.06 10.78 6.18
C VAL A 604 -1.76 10.17 5.64
N LEU A 605 -1.55 10.28 4.33
CA LEU A 605 -0.48 9.58 3.62
C LEU A 605 -0.07 10.35 2.38
N THR A 606 1.23 10.58 2.17
CA THR A 606 1.76 11.26 0.96
C THR A 606 2.48 10.34 0.00
N ILE A 607 2.87 9.15 0.44
CA ILE A 607 3.83 8.32 -0.29
C ILE A 607 5.14 9.12 -0.47
N THR A 608 5.91 8.94 -1.53
CA THR A 608 7.05 9.79 -1.90
C THR A 608 6.64 11.09 -2.60
N SER A 609 5.34 11.28 -2.78
CA SER A 609 4.79 12.46 -3.46
C SER A 609 4.87 13.76 -2.64
N ASN A 610 5.35 13.70 -1.39
CA ASN A 610 5.57 14.89 -0.55
C ASN A 610 6.45 15.94 -1.27
N VAL A 611 7.44 15.51 -2.05
CA VAL A 611 8.27 16.38 -2.90
C VAL A 611 7.43 17.01 -4.01
N VAL A 612 6.57 16.24 -4.66
CA VAL A 612 5.68 16.73 -5.74
C VAL A 612 4.68 17.76 -5.22
N TYR A 613 4.06 17.49 -4.04
CA TYR A 613 3.17 18.46 -3.40
C TYR A 613 3.89 19.77 -3.08
N GLY A 614 5.11 19.69 -2.54
CA GLY A 614 5.93 20.85 -2.27
C GLY A 614 6.20 21.70 -3.51
N LYS A 615 6.57 21.05 -4.63
CA LYS A 615 6.80 21.71 -5.91
C LYS A 615 5.55 22.41 -6.47
N LYS A 616 4.38 21.84 -6.27
CA LYS A 616 3.10 22.39 -6.75
C LYS A 616 2.49 23.44 -5.84
N THR A 617 3.02 23.63 -4.61
CA THR A 617 2.48 24.57 -3.62
C THR A 617 3.42 25.76 -3.44
N GLY A 618 2.86 26.97 -3.44
CA GLY A 618 3.57 28.23 -3.19
C GLY A 618 4.09 28.36 -1.76
N ASN A 619 4.57 29.54 -1.38
CA ASN A 619 4.91 29.85 0.02
C ASN A 619 3.66 29.73 0.89
N THR A 620 3.82 29.30 2.14
CA THR A 620 2.71 29.06 3.07
C THR A 620 2.86 29.89 4.34
N PRO A 621 1.75 30.20 5.03
CA PRO A 621 1.74 31.08 6.23
C PRO A 621 2.62 30.60 7.40
N ASP A 622 3.00 29.32 7.41
CA ASP A 622 3.96 28.76 8.38
C ASP A 622 5.43 29.01 8.04
N GLY A 623 5.71 29.77 6.99
CA GLY A 623 7.07 30.08 6.53
C GLY A 623 7.72 29.02 5.64
N ARG A 624 7.01 27.92 5.25
CA ARG A 624 7.50 26.96 4.26
C ARG A 624 7.64 27.65 2.91
N ARG A 625 8.77 27.49 2.27
CA ARG A 625 9.05 28.08 0.95
C ARG A 625 8.51 27.23 -0.20
N ALA A 626 8.11 27.92 -1.27
CA ALA A 626 7.67 27.26 -2.50
C ALA A 626 8.72 26.26 -3.01
N GLY A 627 8.29 25.05 -3.34
CA GLY A 627 9.18 23.98 -3.77
C GLY A 627 9.74 23.10 -2.63
N ALA A 628 9.76 23.57 -1.38
CA ALA A 628 10.16 22.74 -0.26
C ALA A 628 9.21 21.55 -0.08
N PRO A 629 9.70 20.31 0.10
CA PRO A 629 8.87 19.15 0.36
C PRO A 629 7.93 19.33 1.56
N PHE A 630 6.79 18.65 1.53
CA PHE A 630 5.94 18.50 2.72
C PHE A 630 6.54 17.47 3.70
N GLY A 631 6.17 17.51 4.95
CA GLY A 631 6.33 16.38 5.86
C GLY A 631 5.62 15.15 5.26
N PRO A 632 6.26 13.96 5.17
CA PRO A 632 5.65 12.79 4.58
C PRO A 632 4.53 12.24 5.48
N GLY A 633 3.35 12.02 4.91
CA GLY A 633 2.19 11.52 5.65
C GLY A 633 1.78 12.44 6.79
N ALA A 634 1.74 11.91 8.00
CA ALA A 634 1.43 12.62 9.23
C ALA A 634 2.67 13.22 9.93
N ASN A 635 3.84 13.13 9.32
CA ASN A 635 5.07 13.69 9.90
C ASN A 635 4.97 15.20 10.09
N PRO A 636 5.57 15.73 11.16
CA PRO A 636 5.90 17.14 11.26
C PRO A 636 6.73 17.59 10.06
N MET A 637 6.73 18.88 9.80
CA MET A 637 7.68 19.48 8.84
C MET A 637 9.12 19.30 9.34
N HIS A 638 10.03 19.01 8.42
CA HIS A 638 11.43 18.73 8.75
C HIS A 638 12.06 19.80 9.63
N GLY A 639 12.65 19.38 10.74
CA GLY A 639 13.35 20.24 11.69
C GLY A 639 12.44 21.09 12.61
N ARG A 640 11.13 20.85 12.61
CA ARG A 640 10.19 21.53 13.52
C ARG A 640 9.85 20.75 14.78
N ASP A 641 10.04 19.46 14.79
CA ASP A 641 9.87 18.56 15.92
C ASP A 641 11.10 18.59 16.85
N VAL A 642 11.22 19.67 17.60
CA VAL A 642 12.41 20.00 18.40
C VAL A 642 12.37 19.49 19.84
N ASN A 643 11.22 18.95 20.29
CA ASN A 643 11.01 18.46 21.66
C ASN A 643 11.35 16.96 21.82
N GLY A 644 12.02 16.35 20.84
CA GLY A 644 12.47 14.94 20.88
C GLY A 644 11.45 13.95 20.35
N ALA A 645 11.88 12.67 20.30
CA ALA A 645 11.14 11.58 19.69
C ALA A 645 9.76 11.36 20.29
N VAL A 646 9.67 11.29 21.62
CA VAL A 646 8.41 11.00 22.33
C VAL A 646 7.37 12.09 22.03
N ALA A 647 7.76 13.36 22.03
CA ALA A 647 6.84 14.44 21.72
C ALA A 647 6.30 14.36 20.28
N SER A 648 7.17 14.01 19.31
CA SER A 648 6.76 13.84 17.91
C SER A 648 5.80 12.66 17.74
N LEU A 649 6.12 11.52 18.34
CA LEU A 649 5.28 10.32 18.35
C LEU A 649 3.90 10.62 18.99
N THR A 650 3.87 11.34 20.12
CA THR A 650 2.64 11.69 20.83
C THR A 650 1.74 12.60 20.01
N SER A 651 2.29 13.63 19.34
CA SER A 651 1.49 14.50 18.46
C SER A 651 0.78 13.71 17.35
N VAL A 652 1.49 12.75 16.75
CA VAL A 652 0.90 11.91 15.69
C VAL A 652 -0.11 10.91 16.25
N ALA A 653 0.15 10.34 17.44
CA ALA A 653 -0.76 9.41 18.10
C ALA A 653 -2.11 10.03 18.49
N LYS A 654 -2.18 11.36 18.65
CA LYS A 654 -3.43 12.08 18.91
C LYS A 654 -4.36 12.18 17.70
N LEU A 655 -3.85 11.94 16.47
CA LEU A 655 -4.69 12.05 15.28
C LEU A 655 -5.81 11.01 15.30
N PRO A 656 -7.08 11.40 15.06
CA PRO A 656 -8.24 10.54 15.31
C PRO A 656 -8.34 9.44 14.25
N PHE A 657 -8.03 8.21 14.61
CA PHE A 657 -8.11 7.03 13.73
C PHE A 657 -9.55 6.78 13.25
N GLU A 658 -10.56 7.06 14.07
CA GLU A 658 -11.98 6.88 13.68
C GLU A 658 -12.34 7.67 12.41
N PHE A 659 -11.67 8.80 12.14
CA PHE A 659 -11.83 9.62 10.94
C PHE A 659 -10.75 9.36 9.89
N ALA A 660 -9.79 8.49 10.15
CA ALA A 660 -8.68 8.16 9.24
C ALA A 660 -8.42 6.66 9.13
N LYS A 661 -9.50 5.85 9.03
CA LYS A 661 -9.45 4.37 9.01
C LYS A 661 -8.70 3.77 7.82
N ASP A 662 -8.36 4.57 6.83
CA ASP A 662 -7.50 4.17 5.71
C ASP A 662 -6.00 4.38 6.00
N GLY A 663 -5.66 4.79 7.22
CA GLY A 663 -4.33 4.80 7.79
C GLY A 663 -3.70 6.18 7.99
N ILE A 664 -2.89 6.27 9.04
CA ILE A 664 -2.15 7.47 9.44
C ILE A 664 -0.65 7.14 9.36
N SER A 665 -0.02 7.50 8.26
CA SER A 665 1.37 7.14 8.00
C SER A 665 2.34 8.04 8.75
N TYR A 666 3.17 7.46 9.61
CA TYR A 666 4.27 8.14 10.28
C TYR A 666 5.61 7.45 9.99
N THR A 667 6.64 8.22 9.70
CA THR A 667 8.00 7.73 9.46
C THR A 667 8.96 8.30 10.48
N PHE A 668 9.52 7.43 11.29
CA PHE A 668 10.45 7.77 12.35
C PHE A 668 11.88 7.36 11.96
N SER A 669 12.82 8.27 12.12
CA SER A 669 14.24 8.01 11.84
C SER A 669 15.07 8.22 13.10
N ILE A 670 15.86 7.21 13.48
CA ILE A 670 16.67 7.22 14.68
C ILE A 670 18.08 6.71 14.37
N VAL A 671 19.09 7.34 14.99
CA VAL A 671 20.46 6.84 14.89
C VAL A 671 20.65 5.62 15.81
N PRO A 672 21.41 4.58 15.38
CA PRO A 672 21.58 3.36 16.17
C PRO A 672 22.05 3.61 17.62
N GLY A 673 22.92 4.61 17.81
CA GLY A 673 23.46 4.97 19.12
C GLY A 673 22.43 5.49 20.12
N ALA A 674 21.34 6.09 19.64
CA ALA A 674 20.25 6.58 20.49
C ALA A 674 19.42 5.44 21.08
N LEU A 675 19.34 4.28 20.39
CA LEU A 675 18.65 3.10 20.88
C LEU A 675 19.41 2.35 21.97
N GLY A 676 20.73 2.51 22.09
CA GLY A 676 21.51 1.83 23.12
C GLY A 676 22.93 1.50 22.69
N LYS A 677 23.73 1.03 23.65
CA LYS A 677 25.16 0.79 23.44
C LYS A 677 25.46 -0.58 22.81
N ASP A 678 24.64 -1.58 23.06
CA ASP A 678 24.78 -2.95 22.58
C ASP A 678 23.50 -3.42 21.83
N GLU A 679 23.60 -4.50 21.07
CA GLU A 679 22.50 -5.02 20.24
C GLU A 679 21.26 -5.33 21.05
N ASN A 680 21.38 -6.09 22.13
CA ASN A 680 20.24 -6.50 22.96
C ASN A 680 19.51 -5.30 23.58
N SER A 681 20.26 -4.25 23.97
CA SER A 681 19.66 -3.01 24.47
C SER A 681 18.91 -2.26 23.38
N ARG A 682 19.45 -2.20 22.16
CA ARG A 682 18.81 -1.56 21.02
C ARG A 682 17.51 -2.25 20.63
N GLU A 683 17.51 -3.56 20.55
CA GLU A 683 16.33 -4.38 20.22
C GLU A 683 15.22 -4.16 21.25
N ARG A 684 15.52 -4.27 22.54
CA ARG A 684 14.55 -4.06 23.63
C ARG A 684 14.03 -2.61 23.67
N ASN A 685 14.90 -1.64 23.49
CA ASN A 685 14.49 -0.23 23.53
C ASN A 685 13.63 0.15 22.33
N LEU A 686 13.91 -0.39 21.14
CA LEU A 686 13.04 -0.18 19.99
C LEU A 686 11.69 -0.88 20.18
N ALA A 687 11.66 -2.10 20.68
CA ALA A 687 10.42 -2.81 20.99
C ALA A 687 9.58 -2.05 22.05
N GLY A 688 10.22 -1.54 23.12
CA GLY A 688 9.56 -0.74 24.14
C GLY A 688 9.04 0.61 23.60
N LEU A 689 9.75 1.24 22.67
CA LEU A 689 9.27 2.46 22.00
C LEU A 689 8.01 2.18 21.17
N MET A 690 7.96 1.03 20.50
CA MET A 690 6.78 0.62 19.74
C MET A 690 5.60 0.27 20.66
N ASP A 691 5.85 -0.42 21.78
CA ASP A 691 4.81 -0.67 22.78
C ASP A 691 4.21 0.66 23.29
N GLY A 692 5.04 1.65 23.59
CA GLY A 692 4.57 2.96 24.05
C GLY A 692 3.83 3.75 22.98
N TYR A 693 4.26 3.68 21.71
CA TYR A 693 3.59 4.39 20.61
C TYR A 693 2.23 3.78 20.23
N PHE A 694 2.14 2.47 20.26
CA PHE A 694 0.92 1.73 19.91
C PHE A 694 0.01 1.46 21.13
N HIS A 695 0.43 1.90 22.32
CA HIS A 695 -0.39 1.75 23.51
C HIS A 695 -1.75 2.42 23.34
N HIS A 696 -2.80 1.69 23.67
CA HIS A 696 -4.18 2.18 23.61
C HIS A 696 -4.92 1.73 24.86
N GLU A 697 -5.37 2.70 25.67
CA GLU A 697 -6.29 2.48 26.79
C GLU A 697 -7.67 3.04 26.45
N GLU A 698 -8.70 2.28 26.78
CA GLU A 698 -10.09 2.67 26.51
C GLU A 698 -10.44 3.97 27.27
N GLY A 699 -10.73 5.06 26.53
CA GLY A 699 -11.09 6.37 27.07
C GLY A 699 -9.95 7.40 27.13
N GLU A 700 -8.75 7.06 26.66
CA GLU A 700 -7.62 7.98 26.47
C GLU A 700 -7.38 8.32 24.99
N VAL A 701 -6.33 9.10 24.71
CA VAL A 701 -5.87 9.38 23.35
C VAL A 701 -5.62 8.06 22.62
N GLU A 702 -6.19 7.93 21.44
CA GLU A 702 -5.95 6.76 20.60
C GLU A 702 -4.44 6.63 20.35
N GLY A 703 -3.88 5.41 20.52
CA GLY A 703 -2.47 5.16 20.23
C GLY A 703 -2.16 5.35 18.75
N GLY A 704 -0.86 5.43 18.41
CA GLY A 704 -0.44 5.52 17.01
C GLY A 704 -0.99 4.34 16.18
N GLN A 705 -1.31 4.60 14.91
CA GLN A 705 -1.88 3.58 14.04
C GLN A 705 -0.79 2.85 13.24
N HIS A 706 0.17 3.59 12.64
CA HIS A 706 1.19 3.04 11.76
C HIS A 706 2.56 3.65 12.05
N LEU A 707 3.61 2.85 11.90
CA LEU A 707 4.99 3.30 12.09
C LEU A 707 5.94 2.70 11.05
N ASN A 708 6.62 3.55 10.31
CA ASN A 708 7.85 3.24 9.60
C ASN A 708 9.05 3.55 10.49
N VAL A 709 10.01 2.65 10.60
CA VAL A 709 11.24 2.88 11.36
C VAL A 709 12.45 2.79 10.45
N ASN A 710 13.24 3.87 10.40
CA ASN A 710 14.58 3.90 9.81
C ASN A 710 15.62 3.94 10.92
N VAL A 711 16.50 2.95 10.98
CA VAL A 711 17.64 2.95 11.89
C VAL A 711 18.91 3.16 11.09
N LEU A 712 19.28 4.41 10.88
CA LEU A 712 20.35 4.85 9.98
C LEU A 712 21.02 6.11 10.50
N ASN A 713 22.17 6.46 9.91
CA ASN A 713 22.78 7.76 10.10
C ASN A 713 22.95 8.51 8.78
N ARG A 714 23.09 9.84 8.86
CA ARG A 714 23.20 10.71 7.67
C ARG A 714 24.45 10.44 6.85
N GLU A 715 25.53 10.05 7.50
CA GLU A 715 26.82 9.77 6.85
C GLU A 715 26.71 8.58 5.91
N THR A 716 26.02 7.52 6.32
CA THR A 716 25.73 6.36 5.46
C THR A 716 24.91 6.76 4.22
N LEU A 717 23.89 7.60 4.39
CA LEU A 717 23.06 8.07 3.27
C LEU A 717 23.85 8.95 2.30
N LYS A 718 24.72 9.84 2.81
CA LYS A 718 25.60 10.67 1.98
C LYS A 718 26.61 9.81 1.22
N ASP A 719 27.23 8.82 1.89
CA ASP A 719 28.14 7.89 1.24
C ASP A 719 27.43 7.05 0.16
N ALA A 720 26.21 6.57 0.43
CA ALA A 720 25.41 5.85 -0.56
C ALA A 720 25.02 6.71 -1.77
N MET A 721 24.81 8.00 -1.57
CA MET A 721 24.50 8.96 -2.61
C MET A 721 25.69 9.23 -3.55
N GLU A 722 26.91 9.12 -3.03
CA GLU A 722 28.17 9.32 -3.77
C GLU A 722 28.74 8.00 -4.31
N ASN A 723 28.52 6.89 -3.60
CA ASN A 723 29.05 5.55 -3.89
C ASN A 723 27.92 4.50 -3.93
N PRO A 724 26.96 4.57 -4.88
CA PRO A 724 25.77 3.71 -4.91
C PRO A 724 26.10 2.21 -5.01
N ASP A 725 27.17 1.82 -5.70
CA ASP A 725 27.59 0.43 -5.87
C ASP A 725 28.02 -0.24 -4.54
N LYS A 726 28.40 0.55 -3.55
CA LYS A 726 28.72 0.05 -2.20
C LYS A 726 27.46 -0.37 -1.41
N TYR A 727 26.31 0.17 -1.79
CA TYR A 727 25.03 -0.02 -1.09
C TYR A 727 23.90 -0.48 -2.03
N PRO A 728 24.05 -1.61 -2.76
CA PRO A 728 23.11 -2.00 -3.83
C PRO A 728 21.70 -2.34 -3.31
N GLN A 729 21.56 -2.67 -2.03
CA GLN A 729 20.30 -3.06 -1.40
C GLN A 729 19.90 -2.14 -0.23
N LEU A 730 20.55 -0.99 -0.06
CA LEU A 730 20.19 -0.04 1.00
C LEU A 730 18.71 0.34 0.86
N THR A 731 17.93 -0.07 1.85
CA THR A 731 16.48 0.13 1.89
C THR A 731 16.14 1.24 2.87
N ILE A 732 15.26 2.14 2.44
CA ILE A 732 14.78 3.29 3.21
C ILE A 732 13.27 3.23 3.31
N ARG A 733 12.74 3.40 4.52
CA ARG A 733 11.31 3.65 4.74
C ARG A 733 11.02 5.12 4.38
N VAL A 734 10.01 5.35 3.57
CA VAL A 734 9.71 6.71 3.07
C VAL A 734 8.39 7.26 3.59
N SER A 735 7.26 6.63 3.28
CA SER A 735 5.94 6.96 3.83
C SER A 735 4.98 5.83 3.49
N GLY A 736 4.74 4.94 4.44
CA GLY A 736 3.89 3.75 4.27
C GLY A 736 4.54 2.58 3.50
N TYR A 737 5.72 2.76 2.91
CA TYR A 737 6.48 1.68 2.25
C TYR A 737 7.97 2.01 2.20
N ALA A 738 8.75 1.06 1.71
CA ALA A 738 10.18 1.22 1.52
C ALA A 738 10.56 1.33 0.04
N VAL A 739 11.73 1.89 -0.20
CA VAL A 739 12.37 1.96 -1.52
C VAL A 739 13.85 1.65 -1.39
N ARG A 740 14.50 1.25 -2.49
CA ARG A 740 15.96 1.27 -2.54
C ARG A 740 16.42 2.71 -2.61
N PHE A 741 17.36 3.10 -1.75
CA PHE A 741 17.86 4.47 -1.72
C PHE A 741 18.42 4.90 -3.08
N ASN A 742 19.06 3.98 -3.80
CA ASN A 742 19.63 4.22 -5.13
C ASN A 742 18.60 4.38 -6.24
N SER A 743 17.33 3.96 -6.02
CA SER A 743 16.24 4.17 -6.98
C SER A 743 15.60 5.55 -6.87
N LEU A 744 15.87 6.28 -5.78
CA LEU A 744 15.38 7.63 -5.58
C LEU A 744 16.07 8.62 -6.52
N THR A 745 15.32 9.64 -6.99
CA THR A 745 15.95 10.80 -7.63
C THR A 745 16.87 11.54 -6.66
N ARG A 746 17.85 12.26 -7.18
CA ARG A 746 18.79 13.04 -6.35
C ARG A 746 18.07 13.97 -5.36
N GLU A 747 16.97 14.52 -5.76
CA GLU A 747 16.14 15.42 -4.97
C GLU A 747 15.39 14.67 -3.85
N GLN A 748 14.87 13.49 -4.14
CA GLN A 748 14.25 12.62 -3.13
C GLN A 748 15.28 12.07 -2.14
N GLN A 749 16.51 11.73 -2.59
CA GLN A 749 17.60 11.36 -1.72
C GLN A 749 17.95 12.51 -0.76
N GLN A 750 18.02 13.72 -1.28
CA GLN A 750 18.29 14.91 -0.46
C GLN A 750 17.15 15.17 0.55
N ASP A 751 15.89 14.98 0.17
CA ASP A 751 14.75 15.05 1.10
C ASP A 751 14.93 14.08 2.28
N VAL A 752 15.25 12.81 1.99
CA VAL A 752 15.49 11.80 3.04
C VAL A 752 16.63 12.21 3.98
N ILE A 753 17.74 12.73 3.43
CA ILE A 753 18.90 13.17 4.23
C ILE A 753 18.57 14.38 5.13
N THR A 754 17.62 15.22 4.70
CA THR A 754 17.23 16.42 5.47
C THR A 754 16.15 16.17 6.52
N ARG A 755 15.53 14.98 6.53
CA ARG A 755 14.54 14.59 7.55
C ARG A 755 15.16 14.64 8.95
N THR A 756 14.31 14.79 9.95
CA THR A 756 14.75 14.72 11.35
C THR A 756 15.27 13.33 11.67
N PHE A 757 16.47 13.26 12.20
CA PHE A 757 17.06 12.05 12.79
C PHE A 757 17.14 12.26 14.30
N THR A 758 16.50 11.38 15.03
CA THR A 758 16.56 11.40 16.49
C THR A 758 17.91 10.90 16.96
N GLU A 759 18.65 11.77 17.64
CA GLU A 759 20.01 11.49 18.15
C GLU A 759 19.99 11.08 19.63
N THR A 760 18.89 11.34 20.33
CA THR A 760 18.66 10.97 21.75
C THR A 760 17.20 10.56 21.94
N MET A 761 16.96 9.56 22.75
CA MET A 761 15.63 9.11 23.16
C MET A 761 14.96 10.10 24.09
#